data_3a5a1c208fcad0df6120211a5b73073f
#
_entry.id   3a5a1c208fcad0df6120211a5b73073f
#
_cell.length_a   1.000
_cell.length_b   1.000
_cell.length_c   1.000
_cell.angle_alpha   90.00
_cell.angle_beta   90.00
_cell.angle_gamma   90.00
#
_symmetry.space_group_name_H-M   'P 1'
#
loop_
_entity.id
_entity.type
_entity.pdbx_description
1 polymer ?
#
loop_
_entity_poly.entity_id
_entity_poly.type
_entity_poly.pdbx_seq_one_letter_code
_entity_poly.pdbx_strand_id
1 'polypeptide(L)'
;VCVALTIALTTGACAPPPDRDTPPPTLAGNGLLKNRLADAPSAYLRRAATQPIPWQAWGDDALMRARALNRPVLVSVGYGACHWCEVMAETTLTDPQVIAALRDDYVPVKVDRDLDPALDEAWQPLLVALTGQGGWPLHVWLTPSGEPFYATGYQPAQGAPREPGFIDTLRAQSARWRSDPGRVQTEARRRATLLTAAARPERAPAASSADTALQAQNDAAMHVYDAAAGGRRGAPKQPFDLPLEAMLDDPRPEVRRAALHSLTAYASGALRDAVGGGFHRYCVDAAWRTPHFEKLTADNARLASLYLRASTLAADPAEAAAIRRVAAEVLEFLLGAPWLPEDRVAVALPARSPGADGQRVEGGAVALTPARVRALRDQVPGLALESIGLDAPALPDGRAVPRFALQPDAAALRALAALRADRARVRLAPPDALAVLGDQARVLSALSQALWLASADESTRWAARADALWARLMIDLPPTGPWPRAFADGRPTGEATPTDVVAVGHAALDVFERTARPDALAWARRAVERALAADPAAPEAHALARRFRGHTGDASPVPSAAPTEAQVLVVAANLNAPEAQALLSEAAPAAAPRWTRLVATPAQLDALDAQVSWVRDKRLRDDRPTAWVCARGRCLPPTHAPEALRAALAAGLGVSPAVGRAD
;
A
#
# COMPACT_ATOMS: atom_id res chain seq x y z
N VAL A 1 12.78 -31.01 -18.52
CA VAL A 1 11.98 -29.83 -18.71
C VAL A 1 11.54 -29.41 -17.31
N CYS A 2 12.35 -28.56 -16.67
CA CYS A 2 12.04 -27.97 -15.37
C CYS A 2 11.00 -26.88 -15.59
N VAL A 3 9.76 -27.13 -15.21
CA VAL A 3 8.82 -26.09 -14.79
C VAL A 3 8.53 -26.37 -13.31
N ALA A 4 9.57 -26.25 -12.50
CA ALA A 4 9.39 -25.78 -11.16
C ALA A 4 8.95 -24.33 -11.32
N LEU A 5 7.92 -23.92 -10.61
CA LEU A 5 7.58 -22.51 -10.42
C LEU A 5 8.85 -21.84 -9.87
N THR A 6 9.75 -21.44 -10.76
CA THR A 6 10.98 -20.74 -10.41
C THR A 6 10.57 -19.29 -10.16
N ILE A 7 9.91 -19.05 -9.04
CA ILE A 7 9.93 -17.76 -8.37
C ILE A 7 11.28 -17.69 -7.64
N ALA A 8 12.32 -17.71 -8.41
CA ALA A 8 13.66 -17.35 -8.01
C ALA A 8 14.24 -16.57 -9.18
N LEU A 9 13.81 -15.33 -9.32
CA LEU A 9 14.53 -14.33 -10.08
C LEU A 9 15.65 -13.78 -9.20
N THR A 10 16.56 -14.66 -8.79
CA THR A 10 17.90 -14.26 -8.43
C THR A 10 18.80 -14.68 -9.56
N THR A 11 19.42 -13.73 -10.22
CA THR A 11 20.60 -13.94 -11.08
C THR A 11 21.80 -14.33 -10.23
N GLY A 12 21.66 -15.39 -9.45
CA GLY A 12 22.73 -16.19 -8.92
C GLY A 12 22.90 -17.38 -9.87
N ALA A 13 24.13 -17.69 -10.23
CA ALA A 13 24.51 -18.77 -11.14
C ALA A 13 23.60 -20.00 -10.91
N CYS A 14 22.98 -20.49 -11.97
CA CYS A 14 22.19 -21.72 -11.97
C CYS A 14 23.07 -22.84 -11.37
N ALA A 15 22.79 -23.23 -10.14
CA ALA A 15 23.28 -24.50 -9.64
C ALA A 15 22.63 -25.60 -10.51
N PRO A 16 23.37 -26.63 -10.94
CA PRO A 16 22.80 -27.71 -11.69
C PRO A 16 21.66 -28.34 -10.88
N PRO A 17 20.58 -28.82 -11.54
CA PRO A 17 19.49 -29.48 -10.83
C PRO A 17 20.08 -30.61 -9.99
N PRO A 18 19.61 -30.82 -8.74
CA PRO A 18 20.10 -31.89 -7.91
C PRO A 18 19.90 -33.21 -8.65
N ASP A 19 20.95 -34.01 -8.60
CA ASP A 19 21.01 -35.35 -9.24
C ASP A 19 19.80 -36.17 -8.80
N ARG A 20 19.05 -36.73 -9.75
CA ARG A 20 17.83 -37.51 -9.48
C ARG A 20 18.11 -38.79 -8.70
N ASP A 21 19.37 -39.17 -8.61
CA ASP A 21 19.85 -40.40 -7.94
C ASP A 21 20.41 -40.13 -6.53
N THR A 22 20.39 -38.89 -6.04
CA THR A 22 20.78 -38.64 -4.65
C THR A 22 19.67 -39.12 -3.72
N PRO A 23 19.93 -40.13 -2.88
CA PRO A 23 18.92 -40.63 -1.94
C PRO A 23 18.50 -39.47 -1.01
N PRO A 24 17.18 -39.39 -0.68
CA PRO A 24 16.70 -38.34 0.21
C PRO A 24 17.45 -38.39 1.54
N PRO A 25 17.80 -37.24 2.13
CA PRO A 25 18.49 -37.21 3.41
C PRO A 25 17.67 -37.97 4.43
N THR A 26 18.29 -38.97 5.09
CA THR A 26 17.67 -39.72 6.20
C THR A 26 17.30 -38.72 7.28
N LEU A 27 16.00 -38.55 7.54
CA LEU A 27 15.51 -37.78 8.66
C LEU A 27 16.01 -38.46 9.94
N ALA A 28 16.98 -37.84 10.62
CA ALA A 28 17.45 -38.30 11.91
C ALA A 28 16.31 -38.23 12.93
N GLY A 29 15.93 -39.35 13.53
CA GLY A 29 14.83 -39.45 14.49
C GLY A 29 13.51 -39.88 13.83
N ASN A 30 12.57 -40.35 14.64
CA ASN A 30 11.29 -41.03 14.33
C ASN A 30 10.35 -40.38 13.29
N GLY A 31 10.84 -39.64 12.30
CA GLY A 31 10.06 -39.03 11.22
C GLY A 31 9.12 -37.88 11.69
N LEU A 32 9.16 -37.50 12.96
CA LEU A 32 8.33 -36.47 13.53
C LEU A 32 8.89 -35.08 13.19
N LEU A 33 8.06 -34.24 12.57
CA LEU A 33 8.35 -32.85 12.35
C LEU A 33 8.34 -32.07 13.68
N LYS A 34 9.22 -31.07 13.80
CA LYS A 34 9.22 -30.12 14.91
C LYS A 34 8.88 -28.72 14.37
N ASN A 35 8.25 -27.90 15.21
CA ASN A 35 8.04 -26.50 14.90
C ASN A 35 9.41 -25.77 14.77
N ARG A 36 9.58 -24.99 13.70
CA ARG A 36 10.85 -24.32 13.33
C ARG A 36 10.73 -22.80 13.23
N LEU A 37 9.70 -22.22 13.83
CA LEU A 37 9.40 -20.79 13.70
C LEU A 37 9.90 -19.93 14.88
N ALA A 38 10.61 -20.50 15.86
CA ALA A 38 11.07 -19.77 17.03
C ALA A 38 11.96 -18.57 16.67
N ASP A 39 12.84 -18.74 15.69
CA ASP A 39 13.79 -17.73 15.21
C ASP A 39 13.33 -17.06 13.90
N ALA A 40 12.05 -17.23 13.54
CA ALA A 40 11.52 -16.62 12.32
C ALA A 40 11.57 -15.07 12.39
N PRO A 41 11.78 -14.40 11.25
CA PRO A 41 12.01 -12.95 11.27
C PRO A 41 10.82 -12.15 11.76
N SER A 42 9.58 -12.45 11.34
CA SER A 42 8.43 -11.65 11.75
C SER A 42 7.80 -12.12 13.07
N ALA A 43 7.21 -11.19 13.80
CA ALA A 43 6.44 -11.49 15.01
C ALA A 43 5.24 -12.40 14.72
N TYR A 44 4.63 -12.28 13.54
CA TYR A 44 3.55 -13.14 13.08
C TYR A 44 3.97 -14.62 13.04
N LEU A 45 5.13 -14.91 12.45
CA LEU A 45 5.67 -16.27 12.38
C LEU A 45 6.11 -16.77 13.76
N ARG A 46 6.80 -15.93 14.56
CA ARG A 46 7.24 -16.32 15.92
C ARG A 46 6.07 -16.63 16.85
N ARG A 47 4.93 -15.94 16.73
CA ARG A 47 3.71 -16.33 17.50
C ARG A 47 3.26 -17.74 17.21
N ALA A 48 3.42 -18.22 15.99
CA ALA A 48 3.07 -19.61 15.64
C ALA A 48 4.06 -20.65 16.20
N ALA A 49 5.23 -20.25 16.66
CA ALA A 49 6.19 -21.16 17.32
C ALA A 49 5.64 -21.75 18.63
N THR A 50 4.70 -21.08 19.28
CA THR A 50 4.06 -21.55 20.53
C THR A 50 2.90 -22.55 20.27
N GLN A 51 2.47 -22.70 19.03
CA GLN A 51 1.40 -23.63 18.67
C GLN A 51 1.94 -25.08 18.63
N PRO A 52 1.13 -26.08 19.03
CA PRO A 52 1.52 -27.49 19.03
C PRO A 52 1.52 -28.11 17.61
N ILE A 53 1.53 -27.30 16.57
CA ILE A 53 1.62 -27.67 15.16
C ILE A 53 3.09 -27.62 14.74
N PRO A 54 3.63 -28.62 14.01
CA PRO A 54 5.02 -28.63 13.60
C PRO A 54 5.30 -27.73 12.40
N TRP A 55 5.00 -26.42 12.52
CA TRP A 55 5.17 -25.43 11.48
C TRP A 55 6.60 -25.38 10.94
N GLN A 56 6.72 -25.39 9.62
CA GLN A 56 7.97 -25.14 8.90
C GLN A 56 7.97 -23.73 8.33
N ALA A 57 9.14 -23.14 8.15
CA ALA A 57 9.31 -21.98 7.28
C ALA A 57 9.18 -22.42 5.81
N TRP A 58 8.76 -21.50 4.92
CA TRP A 58 8.76 -21.74 3.49
C TRP A 58 10.19 -21.89 2.96
N GLY A 59 10.41 -22.82 2.05
CA GLY A 59 11.69 -23.05 1.40
C GLY A 59 11.92 -24.51 1.01
N ASP A 60 13.07 -24.77 0.40
CA ASP A 60 13.44 -26.10 -0.12
C ASP A 60 13.45 -27.18 0.97
N ASP A 61 13.82 -26.82 2.19
CA ASP A 61 13.80 -27.72 3.35
C ASP A 61 12.41 -28.31 3.63
N ALA A 62 11.37 -27.48 3.54
CA ALA A 62 9.98 -27.94 3.74
C ALA A 62 9.56 -28.91 2.61
N LEU A 63 9.90 -28.59 1.36
CA LEU A 63 9.62 -29.45 0.20
C LEU A 63 10.43 -30.73 0.24
N MET A 64 11.70 -30.72 0.65
CA MET A 64 12.50 -31.93 0.85
C MET A 64 11.87 -32.87 1.91
N ARG A 65 11.39 -32.28 3.03
CA ARG A 65 10.67 -33.08 4.06
C ARG A 65 9.38 -33.67 3.53
N ALA A 66 8.62 -32.91 2.73
CA ALA A 66 7.39 -33.35 2.11
C ALA A 66 7.64 -34.56 1.18
N ARG A 67 8.71 -34.49 0.38
CA ARG A 67 9.13 -35.62 -0.48
C ARG A 67 9.55 -36.86 0.34
N ALA A 68 10.41 -36.64 1.36
CA ALA A 68 10.91 -37.72 2.20
C ALA A 68 9.79 -38.45 2.97
N LEU A 69 8.75 -37.72 3.41
CA LEU A 69 7.60 -38.23 4.13
C LEU A 69 6.46 -38.70 3.20
N ASN A 70 6.55 -38.40 1.90
CA ASN A 70 5.47 -38.54 0.92
C ASN A 70 4.15 -37.93 1.41
N ARG A 71 4.22 -36.72 1.95
CA ARG A 71 3.06 -35.97 2.47
C ARG A 71 2.85 -34.68 1.67
N PRO A 72 1.59 -34.30 1.41
CA PRO A 72 1.31 -32.96 0.85
C PRO A 72 1.74 -31.87 1.81
N VAL A 73 2.07 -30.71 1.25
CA VAL A 73 2.35 -29.50 2.03
C VAL A 73 1.05 -28.72 2.22
N LEU A 74 0.77 -28.31 3.45
CA LEU A 74 -0.25 -27.29 3.72
C LEU A 74 0.45 -25.95 4.01
N VAL A 75 0.30 -24.99 3.14
CA VAL A 75 0.79 -23.63 3.36
C VAL A 75 -0.33 -22.76 3.94
N SER A 76 -0.07 -22.11 5.07
CA SER A 76 -0.96 -21.11 5.70
C SER A 76 -0.35 -19.73 5.56
N VAL A 77 -0.91 -18.92 4.67
CA VAL A 77 -0.48 -17.53 4.41
C VAL A 77 -1.34 -16.55 5.20
N GLY A 78 -0.71 -15.59 5.83
CA GLY A 78 -1.36 -14.52 6.58
C GLY A 78 -0.38 -13.41 6.90
N TYR A 79 -0.71 -12.54 7.86
CA TYR A 79 0.14 -11.43 8.30
C TYR A 79 -0.26 -10.95 9.70
N GLY A 80 0.57 -10.10 10.30
CA GLY A 80 0.47 -9.75 11.72
C GLY A 80 -0.79 -8.99 12.13
N ALA A 81 -1.33 -8.15 11.26
CA ALA A 81 -2.53 -7.35 11.52
C ALA A 81 -3.85 -8.05 11.15
N CYS A 82 -3.78 -9.22 10.51
CA CYS A 82 -4.92 -9.95 9.95
C CYS A 82 -5.87 -10.48 11.04
N HIS A 83 -7.09 -9.93 11.12
CA HIS A 83 -8.12 -10.35 12.08
C HIS A 83 -8.47 -11.84 11.98
N TRP A 84 -8.86 -12.32 10.79
CA TRP A 84 -9.27 -13.71 10.61
C TRP A 84 -8.13 -14.72 10.76
N CYS A 85 -6.87 -14.27 10.52
CA CYS A 85 -5.69 -15.10 10.82
C CYS A 85 -5.51 -15.27 12.33
N GLU A 86 -5.74 -14.21 13.12
CA GLU A 86 -5.69 -14.26 14.59
C GLU A 86 -6.85 -15.11 15.14
N VAL A 87 -8.08 -14.92 14.65
CA VAL A 87 -9.24 -15.75 15.01
C VAL A 87 -8.95 -17.22 14.75
N MET A 88 -8.46 -17.56 13.56
CA MET A 88 -8.15 -18.95 13.22
C MET A 88 -7.03 -19.55 14.09
N ALA A 89 -6.03 -18.73 14.44
CA ALA A 89 -4.93 -19.13 15.32
C ALA A 89 -5.40 -19.42 16.75
N GLU A 90 -6.41 -18.71 17.24
CA GLU A 90 -6.97 -18.84 18.60
C GLU A 90 -8.05 -19.93 18.70
N THR A 91 -8.70 -20.29 17.60
CA THR A 91 -9.83 -21.22 17.56
C THR A 91 -9.52 -22.49 16.79
N THR A 92 -9.50 -22.44 15.46
CA THR A 92 -9.35 -23.59 14.57
C THR A 92 -8.01 -24.31 14.75
N LEU A 93 -6.91 -23.56 14.85
CA LEU A 93 -5.56 -24.12 14.97
C LEU A 93 -5.21 -24.55 16.40
N THR A 94 -6.14 -24.44 17.34
CA THR A 94 -6.04 -25.00 18.69
C THR A 94 -6.88 -26.27 18.87
N ASP A 95 -7.73 -26.62 17.91
CA ASP A 95 -8.54 -27.83 17.94
C ASP A 95 -7.64 -29.08 17.87
N PRO A 96 -7.78 -30.06 18.82
CA PRO A 96 -6.93 -31.24 18.89
C PRO A 96 -6.97 -32.11 17.62
N GLN A 97 -8.12 -32.19 16.93
CA GLN A 97 -8.25 -32.99 15.71
C GLN A 97 -7.54 -32.32 14.53
N VAL A 98 -7.63 -30.97 14.43
CA VAL A 98 -6.90 -30.17 13.43
C VAL A 98 -5.39 -30.32 13.64
N ILE A 99 -4.92 -30.19 14.90
CA ILE A 99 -3.51 -30.35 15.25
C ILE A 99 -3.01 -31.76 14.87
N ALA A 100 -3.77 -32.80 15.21
CA ALA A 100 -3.42 -34.18 14.89
C ALA A 100 -3.32 -34.40 13.37
N ALA A 101 -4.31 -33.95 12.60
CA ALA A 101 -4.31 -34.06 11.14
C ALA A 101 -3.11 -33.33 10.51
N LEU A 102 -2.81 -32.11 10.95
CA LEU A 102 -1.67 -31.33 10.46
C LEU A 102 -0.32 -31.99 10.78
N ARG A 103 -0.19 -32.60 11.96
CA ARG A 103 1.02 -33.31 12.39
C ARG A 103 1.24 -34.62 11.62
N ASP A 104 0.17 -35.35 11.40
CA ASP A 104 0.26 -36.74 10.95
C ASP A 104 0.18 -36.89 9.42
N ASP A 105 -0.59 -36.01 8.75
CA ASP A 105 -0.90 -36.12 7.33
C ASP A 105 -0.17 -35.12 6.44
N TYR A 106 0.42 -34.04 7.00
CA TYR A 106 0.95 -32.92 6.24
C TYR A 106 2.37 -32.54 6.64
N VAL A 107 3.00 -31.74 5.79
CA VAL A 107 4.09 -30.83 6.17
C VAL A 107 3.49 -29.42 6.25
N PRO A 108 3.14 -28.93 7.45
CA PRO A 108 2.54 -27.63 7.61
C PRO A 108 3.60 -26.52 7.50
N VAL A 109 3.35 -25.56 6.63
CA VAL A 109 4.21 -24.40 6.38
C VAL A 109 3.43 -23.13 6.69
N LYS A 110 4.08 -22.16 7.35
CA LYS A 110 3.50 -20.86 7.61
C LYS A 110 4.26 -19.78 6.87
N VAL A 111 3.53 -18.87 6.21
CA VAL A 111 4.08 -17.78 5.40
C VAL A 111 3.52 -16.46 5.90
N ASP A 112 4.40 -15.48 6.05
CA ASP A 112 4.03 -14.08 6.25
C ASP A 112 4.03 -13.38 4.90
N ARG A 113 2.84 -12.95 4.43
CA ARG A 113 2.70 -12.28 3.13
C ARG A 113 3.45 -10.95 3.06
N ASP A 114 3.69 -10.29 4.20
CA ASP A 114 4.41 -9.03 4.20
C ASP A 114 5.91 -9.23 3.94
N LEU A 115 6.43 -10.44 4.20
CA LEU A 115 7.78 -10.86 3.83
C LEU A 115 7.84 -11.50 2.44
N ASP A 116 6.85 -12.31 2.09
CA ASP A 116 6.80 -13.09 0.84
C ASP A 116 5.54 -12.75 0.00
N PRO A 117 5.36 -11.50 -0.44
CA PRO A 117 4.16 -11.10 -1.18
C PRO A 117 4.03 -11.83 -2.52
N ALA A 118 5.14 -12.24 -3.14
CA ALA A 118 5.10 -12.96 -4.40
C ALA A 118 4.41 -14.33 -4.29
N LEU A 119 4.56 -15.03 -3.14
CA LEU A 119 3.86 -16.29 -2.87
C LEU A 119 2.35 -16.05 -2.70
N ASP A 120 2.00 -15.01 -1.94
CA ASP A 120 0.61 -14.63 -1.73
C ASP A 120 -0.06 -14.30 -3.06
N GLU A 121 0.52 -13.41 -3.86
CA GLU A 121 0.02 -13.01 -5.18
C GLU A 121 -0.12 -14.19 -6.15
N ALA A 122 0.81 -15.14 -6.12
CA ALA A 122 0.78 -16.31 -6.99
C ALA A 122 -0.39 -17.25 -6.67
N TRP A 123 -0.85 -17.33 -5.42
CA TRP A 123 -1.88 -18.27 -5.00
C TRP A 123 -3.27 -17.67 -4.77
N GLN A 124 -3.41 -16.35 -4.62
CA GLN A 124 -4.71 -15.68 -4.51
C GLN A 124 -5.66 -15.99 -5.69
N PRO A 125 -5.19 -16.05 -6.96
CA PRO A 125 -6.06 -16.46 -8.08
C PRO A 125 -6.66 -17.85 -7.95
N LEU A 126 -5.91 -18.80 -7.33
CA LEU A 126 -6.44 -20.15 -7.07
C LEU A 126 -7.56 -20.11 -6.03
N LEU A 127 -7.39 -19.33 -4.96
CA LEU A 127 -8.44 -19.15 -3.95
C LEU A 127 -9.69 -18.57 -4.58
N VAL A 128 -9.55 -17.48 -5.36
CA VAL A 128 -10.67 -16.85 -6.08
C VAL A 128 -11.39 -17.82 -7.01
N ALA A 129 -10.63 -18.62 -7.78
CA ALA A 129 -11.20 -19.61 -8.70
C ALA A 129 -11.98 -20.73 -8.00
N LEU A 130 -11.61 -21.09 -6.77
CA LEU A 130 -12.25 -22.18 -6.00
C LEU A 130 -13.37 -21.70 -5.09
N THR A 131 -13.30 -20.47 -4.58
CA THR A 131 -14.23 -19.96 -3.55
C THR A 131 -15.07 -18.77 -4.03
N GLY A 132 -14.72 -18.17 -5.16
CA GLY A 132 -15.30 -16.91 -5.65
C GLY A 132 -14.75 -15.66 -4.99
N GLN A 133 -13.92 -15.77 -3.96
CA GLN A 133 -13.39 -14.64 -3.19
C GLN A 133 -11.91 -14.85 -2.84
N GLY A 134 -11.13 -13.76 -2.86
CA GLY A 134 -9.78 -13.71 -2.31
C GLY A 134 -9.78 -13.30 -0.84
N GLY A 135 -8.63 -13.37 -0.20
CA GLY A 135 -8.47 -12.89 1.19
C GLY A 135 -7.57 -13.75 2.06
N TRP A 136 -7.57 -13.45 3.35
CA TRP A 136 -6.74 -14.12 4.36
C TRP A 136 -7.56 -14.55 5.59
N PRO A 137 -7.13 -15.64 6.27
CA PRO A 137 -6.00 -16.49 5.92
C PRO A 137 -6.20 -17.20 4.58
N LEU A 138 -5.12 -17.40 3.84
CA LEU A 138 -5.11 -18.21 2.63
C LEU A 138 -4.43 -19.55 2.97
N HIS A 139 -5.12 -20.65 2.74
CA HIS A 139 -4.57 -22.00 2.87
C HIS A 139 -4.44 -22.63 1.49
N VAL A 140 -3.23 -23.14 1.19
CA VAL A 140 -2.94 -23.77 -0.09
C VAL A 140 -2.35 -25.15 0.14
N TRP A 141 -2.90 -26.15 -0.55
CA TRP A 141 -2.38 -27.51 -0.57
C TRP A 141 -1.47 -27.68 -1.77
N LEU A 142 -0.22 -28.05 -1.49
CA LEU A 142 0.76 -28.31 -2.54
C LEU A 142 1.11 -29.81 -2.56
N THR A 143 1.48 -30.32 -3.73
CA THR A 143 2.18 -31.58 -3.86
C THR A 143 3.55 -31.49 -3.15
N PRO A 144 4.21 -32.62 -2.84
CA PRO A 144 5.59 -32.60 -2.34
C PRO A 144 6.61 -31.94 -3.28
N SER A 145 6.24 -31.75 -4.55
CA SER A 145 7.05 -31.01 -5.55
C SER A 145 6.76 -29.51 -5.57
N GLY A 146 5.74 -29.04 -4.84
CA GLY A 146 5.40 -27.61 -4.70
C GLY A 146 4.30 -27.11 -5.62
N GLU A 147 3.64 -27.99 -6.42
CA GLU A 147 2.54 -27.54 -7.29
C GLU A 147 1.20 -27.47 -6.53
N PRO A 148 0.42 -26.36 -6.66
CA PRO A 148 -0.82 -26.19 -5.93
C PRO A 148 -1.97 -27.01 -6.52
N PHE A 149 -2.74 -27.70 -5.65
CA PHE A 149 -3.89 -28.50 -6.09
C PHE A 149 -5.22 -28.12 -5.43
N TYR A 150 -5.19 -27.41 -4.30
CA TYR A 150 -6.39 -26.92 -3.62
C TYR A 150 -6.09 -25.64 -2.84
N ALA A 151 -7.11 -24.80 -2.60
CA ALA A 151 -7.02 -23.64 -1.73
C ALA A 151 -8.35 -23.34 -1.05
N THR A 152 -8.30 -22.73 0.15
CA THR A 152 -9.44 -22.23 0.89
C THR A 152 -9.05 -21.03 1.75
N GLY A 153 -10.05 -20.23 2.19
CA GLY A 153 -9.87 -19.18 3.17
C GLY A 153 -10.06 -19.65 4.61
N TYR A 154 -10.59 -18.76 5.45
CA TYR A 154 -10.98 -19.08 6.82
C TYR A 154 -12.04 -20.19 6.85
N GLN A 155 -11.85 -21.15 7.73
CA GLN A 155 -12.83 -22.17 8.09
C GLN A 155 -12.81 -22.41 9.61
N PRO A 156 -13.96 -22.57 10.28
CA PRO A 156 -14.01 -23.02 11.66
C PRO A 156 -13.46 -24.44 11.77
N ALA A 157 -13.05 -24.88 12.96
CA ALA A 157 -12.53 -26.23 13.18
C ALA A 157 -13.53 -27.30 12.74
N GLN A 158 -14.78 -27.16 13.21
CA GLN A 158 -15.91 -28.04 12.87
C GLN A 158 -16.85 -27.32 11.91
N GLY A 159 -17.38 -28.05 10.93
CA GLY A 159 -18.29 -27.50 9.94
C GLY A 159 -19.72 -27.33 10.43
N ALA A 160 -20.52 -26.62 9.62
CA ALA A 160 -21.97 -26.55 9.72
C ALA A 160 -22.62 -27.45 8.65
N PRO A 161 -23.94 -27.72 8.69
CA PRO A 161 -24.59 -28.72 7.81
C PRO A 161 -24.39 -28.57 6.29
N ARG A 162 -23.93 -27.41 5.83
CA ARG A 162 -23.66 -27.13 4.41
C ARG A 162 -22.29 -26.49 4.15
N GLU A 163 -21.50 -26.35 5.20
CA GLU A 163 -20.19 -25.71 5.14
C GLU A 163 -19.16 -26.61 5.82
N PRO A 164 -18.17 -27.15 5.09
CA PRO A 164 -17.19 -28.05 5.67
C PRO A 164 -16.32 -27.29 6.69
N GLY A 165 -16.01 -27.96 7.79
CA GLY A 165 -15.01 -27.49 8.72
C GLY A 165 -13.60 -27.68 8.19
N PHE A 166 -12.63 -27.06 8.83
CA PHE A 166 -11.24 -27.19 8.43
C PHE A 166 -10.75 -28.63 8.57
N ILE A 167 -11.22 -29.37 9.61
CA ILE A 167 -10.89 -30.79 9.78
C ILE A 167 -11.42 -31.66 8.63
N ASP A 168 -12.63 -31.38 8.13
CA ASP A 168 -13.20 -32.13 7.02
C ASP A 168 -12.40 -31.88 5.75
N THR A 169 -12.00 -30.63 5.51
CA THR A 169 -11.14 -30.25 4.38
C THR A 169 -9.78 -30.94 4.47
N LEU A 170 -9.13 -30.92 5.64
CA LEU A 170 -7.86 -31.62 5.86
C LEU A 170 -7.98 -33.12 5.54
N ARG A 171 -8.98 -33.80 6.10
CA ARG A 171 -9.22 -35.22 5.87
C ARG A 171 -9.48 -35.53 4.40
N ALA A 172 -10.29 -34.71 3.73
CA ALA A 172 -10.61 -34.92 2.32
C ALA A 172 -9.37 -34.77 1.42
N GLN A 173 -8.55 -33.75 1.62
CA GLN A 173 -7.35 -33.55 0.79
C GLN A 173 -6.25 -34.61 1.09
N SER A 174 -6.09 -35.00 2.35
CA SER A 174 -5.18 -36.09 2.75
C SER A 174 -5.62 -37.43 2.14
N ALA A 175 -6.90 -37.78 2.22
CA ALA A 175 -7.45 -38.99 1.59
C ALA A 175 -7.25 -38.99 0.07
N ARG A 176 -7.49 -37.86 -0.58
CA ARG A 176 -7.29 -37.67 -2.02
C ARG A 176 -5.82 -37.89 -2.42
N TRP A 177 -4.87 -37.35 -1.66
CA TRP A 177 -3.45 -37.60 -1.88
C TRP A 177 -3.08 -39.08 -1.71
N ARG A 178 -3.55 -39.72 -0.63
CA ARG A 178 -3.25 -41.14 -0.36
C ARG A 178 -3.86 -42.09 -1.38
N SER A 179 -5.05 -41.78 -1.91
CA SER A 179 -5.75 -42.67 -2.85
C SER A 179 -5.14 -42.67 -4.24
N ASP A 180 -4.74 -41.51 -4.77
CA ASP A 180 -4.20 -41.36 -6.12
C ASP A 180 -3.24 -40.17 -6.22
N PRO A 181 -2.00 -40.28 -5.73
CA PRO A 181 -1.00 -39.23 -5.84
C PRO A 181 -0.69 -38.81 -7.28
N GLY A 182 -0.72 -39.77 -8.23
CA GLY A 182 -0.42 -39.50 -9.63
C GLY A 182 -1.43 -38.58 -10.30
N ARG A 183 -2.72 -38.81 -10.04
CA ARG A 183 -3.80 -37.96 -10.52
C ARG A 183 -3.71 -36.56 -9.90
N VAL A 184 -3.47 -36.47 -8.59
CA VAL A 184 -3.33 -35.16 -7.90
C VAL A 184 -2.15 -34.37 -8.48
N GLN A 185 -0.99 -35.03 -8.72
CA GLN A 185 0.17 -34.36 -9.34
C GLN A 185 -0.14 -33.85 -10.76
N THR A 186 -0.83 -34.69 -11.57
CA THR A 186 -1.18 -34.30 -12.94
C THR A 186 -2.08 -33.08 -12.94
N GLU A 187 -3.10 -33.04 -12.08
CA GLU A 187 -4.02 -31.91 -11.93
C GLU A 187 -3.31 -30.67 -11.38
N ALA A 188 -2.43 -30.83 -10.38
CA ALA A 188 -1.64 -29.74 -9.80
C ALA A 188 -0.74 -29.07 -10.85
N ARG A 189 -0.04 -29.84 -11.68
CA ARG A 189 0.77 -29.30 -12.78
C ARG A 189 -0.06 -28.51 -13.78
N ARG A 190 -1.24 -29.03 -14.15
CA ARG A 190 -2.15 -28.30 -15.05
C ARG A 190 -2.58 -26.95 -14.43
N ARG A 191 -2.93 -26.93 -13.13
CA ARG A 191 -3.29 -25.70 -12.43
C ARG A 191 -2.13 -24.72 -12.34
N ALA A 192 -0.94 -25.19 -12.00
CA ALA A 192 0.26 -24.37 -11.97
C ALA A 192 0.53 -23.69 -13.33
N THR A 193 0.35 -24.43 -14.44
CA THR A 193 0.47 -23.86 -15.79
C THR A 193 -0.55 -22.78 -16.05
N LEU A 194 -1.82 -22.98 -15.66
CA LEU A 194 -2.89 -21.99 -15.82
C LEU A 194 -2.64 -20.74 -14.97
N LEU A 195 -2.22 -20.90 -13.72
CA LEU A 195 -1.87 -19.79 -12.83
C LEU A 195 -0.70 -18.97 -13.39
N THR A 196 0.34 -19.63 -13.89
CA THR A 196 1.49 -18.97 -14.52
C THR A 196 1.07 -18.22 -15.80
N ALA A 197 0.17 -18.79 -16.59
CA ALA A 197 -0.36 -18.13 -17.79
C ALA A 197 -1.22 -16.90 -17.43
N ALA A 198 -2.05 -17.01 -16.39
CA ALA A 198 -2.89 -15.90 -15.90
C ALA A 198 -2.07 -14.78 -15.22
N ALA A 199 -0.96 -15.12 -14.58
CA ALA A 199 -0.06 -14.14 -13.98
C ALA A 199 0.80 -13.38 -15.01
N ARG A 200 0.89 -13.86 -16.26
CA ARG A 200 1.52 -13.09 -17.33
C ARG A 200 0.55 -12.00 -17.76
N PRO A 201 0.90 -10.72 -17.60
CA PRO A 201 0.05 -9.67 -18.17
C PRO A 201 -0.14 -9.97 -19.65
N GLU A 202 -1.39 -9.96 -20.13
CA GLU A 202 -1.66 -9.98 -21.56
C GLU A 202 -0.80 -8.89 -22.16
N ARG A 203 0.11 -9.29 -23.05
CA ARG A 203 1.01 -8.36 -23.70
C ARG A 203 0.13 -7.41 -24.49
N ALA A 204 -0.09 -6.21 -23.93
CA ALA A 204 -0.80 -5.17 -24.64
C ALA A 204 -0.20 -5.08 -26.05
N PRO A 205 -1.01 -5.00 -27.10
CA PRO A 205 -0.49 -4.94 -28.46
C PRO A 205 0.56 -3.83 -28.52
N ALA A 206 1.72 -4.14 -29.07
CA ALA A 206 2.93 -3.31 -29.07
C ALA A 206 2.77 -1.90 -29.70
N ALA A 207 1.56 -1.50 -30.06
CA ALA A 207 1.21 -0.26 -30.74
C ALA A 207 0.30 0.69 -29.91
N SER A 208 -0.12 0.35 -28.67
CA SER A 208 -0.90 1.31 -27.88
C SER A 208 0.04 2.28 -27.17
N SER A 209 -0.15 3.58 -27.39
CA SER A 209 0.53 4.60 -26.58
C SER A 209 0.17 4.42 -25.10
N ALA A 210 1.04 4.87 -24.19
CA ALA A 210 0.75 4.85 -22.74
C ALA A 210 -0.58 5.57 -22.44
N ASP A 211 -0.93 6.60 -23.21
CA ASP A 211 -2.19 7.33 -23.08
C ASP A 211 -3.40 6.48 -23.47
N THR A 212 -3.29 5.64 -24.50
CA THR A 212 -4.38 4.73 -24.91
C THR A 212 -4.62 3.66 -23.85
N ALA A 213 -3.56 3.12 -23.25
CA ALA A 213 -3.68 2.14 -22.16
C ALA A 213 -4.31 2.77 -20.91
N LEU A 214 -3.92 3.98 -20.56
CA LEU A 214 -4.50 4.74 -19.44
C LEU A 214 -5.99 5.06 -19.68
N GLN A 215 -6.36 5.46 -20.88
CA GLN A 215 -7.76 5.69 -21.26
C GLN A 215 -8.58 4.40 -21.11
N ALA A 216 -8.09 3.28 -21.64
CA ALA A 216 -8.78 1.99 -21.53
C ALA A 216 -8.97 1.55 -20.07
N GLN A 217 -7.95 1.77 -19.21
CA GLN A 217 -8.04 1.52 -17.78
C GLN A 217 -9.14 2.39 -17.12
N ASN A 218 -9.18 3.68 -17.43
CA ASN A 218 -10.18 4.60 -16.88
C ASN A 218 -11.59 4.29 -17.39
N ASP A 219 -11.74 3.88 -18.67
CA ASP A 219 -13.03 3.43 -19.22
C ASP A 219 -13.53 2.17 -18.51
N ALA A 220 -12.67 1.20 -18.28
CA ALA A 220 -13.01 0.01 -17.49
C ALA A 220 -13.41 0.38 -16.05
N ALA A 221 -12.71 1.31 -15.41
CA ALA A 221 -13.05 1.82 -14.09
C ALA A 221 -14.44 2.48 -14.05
N MET A 222 -14.78 3.30 -15.04
CA MET A 222 -16.09 3.94 -15.14
C MET A 222 -17.24 2.94 -15.32
N HIS A 223 -17.02 1.79 -15.95
CA HIS A 223 -18.00 0.72 -16.07
C HIS A 223 -18.39 0.09 -14.73
N VAL A 224 -17.46 0.01 -13.79
CA VAL A 224 -17.69 -0.59 -12.46
C VAL A 224 -17.89 0.45 -11.35
N TYR A 225 -17.75 1.73 -11.65
CA TYR A 225 -17.92 2.83 -10.72
C TYR A 225 -19.36 2.90 -10.15
N ASP A 226 -19.46 3.11 -8.84
CA ASP A 226 -20.71 3.29 -8.11
C ASP A 226 -21.05 4.78 -7.99
N ALA A 227 -21.96 5.26 -8.81
CA ALA A 227 -22.37 6.66 -8.83
C ALA A 227 -23.16 7.08 -7.57
N ALA A 228 -23.74 6.14 -6.81
CA ALA A 228 -24.51 6.44 -5.61
C ALA A 228 -23.61 6.49 -4.35
N ALA A 229 -22.70 5.53 -4.20
CA ALA A 229 -21.91 5.35 -2.99
C ALA A 229 -20.40 5.63 -3.17
N GLY A 230 -19.95 5.94 -4.37
CA GLY A 230 -18.52 6.04 -4.69
C GLY A 230 -17.80 4.70 -4.65
N GLY A 231 -16.58 4.66 -5.20
CA GLY A 231 -15.81 3.43 -5.33
C GLY A 231 -16.41 2.45 -6.36
N ARG A 232 -16.05 1.18 -6.28
CA ARG A 232 -16.56 0.11 -7.14
C ARG A 232 -17.93 -0.36 -6.66
N ARG A 233 -18.83 -0.72 -7.57
CA ARG A 233 -20.14 -1.34 -7.22
C ARG A 233 -19.95 -2.68 -6.53
N GLY A 234 -20.87 -2.97 -5.58
CA GLY A 234 -20.91 -4.23 -4.84
C GLY A 234 -20.23 -4.15 -3.47
N ALA A 235 -20.01 -5.31 -2.87
CA ALA A 235 -19.37 -5.50 -1.59
C ALA A 235 -18.51 -6.78 -1.62
N PRO A 236 -17.42 -6.86 -0.84
CA PRO A 236 -16.81 -5.79 -0.08
C PRO A 236 -16.25 -4.66 -0.98
N LYS A 237 -16.06 -3.47 -0.41
CA LYS A 237 -15.47 -2.31 -1.11
C LYS A 237 -14.09 -1.97 -0.57
N GLN A 238 -13.11 -1.87 -1.44
CA GLN A 238 -11.75 -1.44 -1.11
C GLN A 238 -11.45 -0.06 -1.70
N PRO A 239 -10.58 0.76 -1.08
CA PRO A 239 -10.27 2.10 -1.57
C PRO A 239 -9.56 2.10 -2.93
N PHE A 240 -8.90 1.00 -3.29
CA PHE A 240 -8.12 0.86 -4.53
C PHE A 240 -8.73 -0.10 -5.56
N ASP A 241 -10.02 -0.39 -5.44
CA ASP A 241 -10.79 -1.11 -6.47
C ASP A 241 -10.91 -0.30 -7.78
N LEU A 242 -10.70 1.01 -7.70
CA LEU A 242 -10.60 1.92 -8.84
C LEU A 242 -9.18 2.51 -8.92
N PRO A 243 -8.65 2.76 -10.11
CA PRO A 243 -7.33 3.36 -10.32
C PRO A 243 -7.38 4.89 -10.11
N LEU A 244 -7.61 5.34 -8.88
CA LEU A 244 -7.93 6.73 -8.56
C LEU A 244 -6.85 7.72 -8.99
N GLU A 245 -5.56 7.33 -8.94
CA GLU A 245 -4.46 8.15 -9.43
C GLU A 245 -4.63 8.47 -10.92
N ALA A 246 -4.90 7.43 -11.71
CA ALA A 246 -5.11 7.55 -13.14
C ALA A 246 -6.37 8.34 -13.47
N MET A 247 -7.45 8.14 -12.70
CA MET A 247 -8.70 8.87 -12.86
C MET A 247 -8.58 10.36 -12.51
N LEU A 248 -7.79 10.73 -11.50
CA LEU A 248 -7.51 12.14 -11.16
C LEU A 248 -6.70 12.84 -12.26
N ASP A 249 -5.89 12.10 -13.01
CA ASP A 249 -5.07 12.62 -14.11
C ASP A 249 -5.79 12.61 -15.47
N ASP A 250 -6.97 12.01 -15.56
CA ASP A 250 -7.74 11.94 -16.80
C ASP A 250 -8.17 13.36 -17.27
N PRO A 251 -8.01 13.70 -18.56
CA PRO A 251 -8.44 15.00 -19.07
C PRO A 251 -9.96 15.20 -19.02
N ARG A 252 -10.73 14.12 -18.97
CA ARG A 252 -12.21 14.15 -18.94
C ARG A 252 -12.75 14.53 -17.57
N PRO A 253 -13.58 15.61 -17.46
CA PRO A 253 -14.08 16.08 -16.17
C PRO A 253 -14.95 15.05 -15.44
N GLU A 254 -15.70 14.21 -16.15
CA GLU A 254 -16.56 13.18 -15.56
C GLU A 254 -15.76 12.08 -14.87
N VAL A 255 -14.60 11.68 -15.41
CA VAL A 255 -13.70 10.70 -14.78
C VAL A 255 -13.08 11.27 -13.51
N ARG A 256 -12.60 12.52 -13.57
CA ARG A 256 -12.09 13.19 -12.37
C ARG A 256 -13.15 13.36 -11.29
N ARG A 257 -14.39 13.75 -11.67
CA ARG A 257 -15.50 13.84 -10.70
C ARG A 257 -15.81 12.51 -10.04
N ALA A 258 -15.75 11.40 -10.77
CA ALA A 258 -15.95 10.06 -10.19
C ALA A 258 -14.86 9.71 -9.16
N ALA A 259 -13.61 10.09 -9.43
CA ALA A 259 -12.52 9.93 -8.46
C ALA A 259 -12.71 10.81 -7.21
N LEU A 260 -13.02 12.09 -7.38
CA LEU A 260 -13.30 13.03 -6.26
C LEU A 260 -14.49 12.56 -5.42
N HIS A 261 -15.60 12.13 -6.06
CA HIS A 261 -16.76 11.58 -5.37
C HIS A 261 -16.38 10.32 -4.56
N SER A 262 -15.57 9.43 -5.13
CA SER A 262 -15.12 8.23 -4.41
C SER A 262 -14.29 8.60 -3.17
N LEU A 263 -13.34 9.51 -3.29
CA LEU A 263 -12.54 9.98 -2.16
C LEU A 263 -13.40 10.69 -1.09
N THR A 264 -14.40 11.49 -1.50
CA THR A 264 -15.35 12.12 -0.58
C THR A 264 -16.19 11.07 0.16
N ALA A 265 -16.63 10.02 -0.52
CA ALA A 265 -17.37 8.91 0.09
C ALA A 265 -16.51 8.13 1.10
N TYR A 266 -15.23 7.88 0.80
CA TYR A 266 -14.29 7.24 1.72
C TYR A 266 -14.07 8.10 2.97
N ALA A 267 -13.89 9.41 2.79
CA ALA A 267 -13.68 10.34 3.89
C ALA A 267 -14.91 10.54 4.78
N SER A 268 -16.11 10.40 4.23
CA SER A 268 -17.38 10.55 4.96
C SER A 268 -17.93 9.23 5.50
N GLY A 269 -17.42 8.10 5.00
CA GLY A 269 -17.78 6.75 5.45
C GLY A 269 -16.99 6.26 6.65
N ALA A 270 -17.32 5.06 7.12
CA ALA A 270 -16.61 4.38 8.19
C ALA A 270 -15.22 3.85 7.77
N LEU A 271 -14.87 3.96 6.49
CA LEU A 271 -13.50 3.67 6.05
C LEU A 271 -12.49 4.61 6.73
N ARG A 272 -12.85 5.91 6.94
CA ARG A 272 -12.04 6.85 7.70
C ARG A 272 -12.31 6.73 9.20
N ASP A 273 -11.26 6.53 9.99
CA ASP A 273 -11.32 6.74 11.43
C ASP A 273 -11.08 8.22 11.77
N ALA A 274 -12.13 9.03 11.73
CA ALA A 274 -12.03 10.46 12.05
C ALA A 274 -11.62 10.73 13.51
N VAL A 275 -11.77 9.75 14.40
CA VAL A 275 -11.43 9.84 15.83
C VAL A 275 -9.95 9.54 16.05
N GLY A 276 -9.48 8.39 15.56
CA GLY A 276 -8.11 7.92 15.77
C GLY A 276 -7.14 8.25 14.64
N GLY A 277 -7.63 8.83 13.54
CA GLY A 277 -6.84 9.16 12.35
C GLY A 277 -6.64 7.97 11.41
N GLY A 278 -6.35 8.27 10.15
CA GLY A 278 -6.10 7.30 9.10
C GLY A 278 -7.35 6.57 8.61
N PHE A 279 -7.10 5.60 7.72
CA PHE A 279 -8.13 4.80 7.05
C PHE A 279 -7.99 3.33 7.40
N HIS A 280 -9.12 2.69 7.60
CA HIS A 280 -9.24 1.23 7.66
C HIS A 280 -9.01 0.63 6.28
N ARG A 281 -8.77 -0.68 6.22
CA ARG A 281 -8.37 -1.35 5.00
C ARG A 281 -9.47 -1.40 3.94
N TYR A 282 -10.70 -1.80 4.31
CA TYR A 282 -11.87 -1.91 3.44
C TYR A 282 -13.16 -1.89 4.25
N CYS A 283 -14.32 -1.80 3.56
CA CYS A 283 -15.62 -2.02 4.17
C CYS A 283 -16.27 -3.28 3.63
N VAL A 284 -16.95 -4.04 4.50
CA VAL A 284 -17.61 -5.29 4.14
C VAL A 284 -18.95 -5.08 3.43
N ASP A 285 -19.48 -3.84 3.46
CA ASP A 285 -20.75 -3.43 2.85
C ASP A 285 -20.56 -2.44 1.69
N ALA A 286 -21.61 -2.29 0.87
CA ALA A 286 -21.57 -1.41 -0.29
C ALA A 286 -21.70 0.09 0.02
N ALA A 287 -22.03 0.48 1.26
CA ALA A 287 -22.34 1.85 1.66
C ALA A 287 -21.30 2.47 2.60
N TRP A 288 -20.11 1.87 2.74
CA TRP A 288 -19.01 2.33 3.58
C TRP A 288 -19.40 2.49 5.06
N ARG A 289 -20.17 1.56 5.62
CA ARG A 289 -20.67 1.63 7.00
C ARG A 289 -19.91 0.76 7.98
N THR A 290 -19.47 -0.41 7.55
CA THR A 290 -18.85 -1.43 8.39
C THR A 290 -17.42 -1.69 7.93
N PRO A 291 -16.41 -1.08 8.58
CA PRO A 291 -15.03 -1.25 8.18
C PRO A 291 -14.46 -2.57 8.72
N HIS A 292 -13.45 -3.07 8.05
CA HIS A 292 -12.50 -4.03 8.60
C HIS A 292 -11.34 -3.22 9.22
N PHE A 293 -11.20 -3.30 10.53
CA PHE A 293 -10.55 -2.26 11.36
C PHE A 293 -9.04 -2.18 11.28
N GLU A 294 -8.35 -3.08 10.59
CA GLU A 294 -6.91 -2.95 10.35
C GLU A 294 -6.57 -1.71 9.54
N LYS A 295 -5.39 -1.11 9.81
CA LYS A 295 -4.89 0.03 9.06
C LYS A 295 -3.52 -0.31 8.51
N LEU A 296 -3.41 -0.40 7.19
CA LEU A 296 -2.13 -0.63 6.51
C LEU A 296 -1.41 0.69 6.28
N THR A 297 -0.13 0.74 6.58
CA THR A 297 0.69 1.96 6.43
C THR A 297 0.81 2.36 4.96
N ALA A 298 1.02 1.40 4.05
CA ALA A 298 1.07 1.65 2.62
C ALA A 298 -0.22 2.29 2.09
N ASP A 299 -1.39 1.75 2.49
CA ASP A 299 -2.69 2.25 2.06
C ASP A 299 -2.92 3.68 2.54
N ASN A 300 -2.56 3.96 3.80
CA ASN A 300 -2.70 5.29 4.37
C ASN A 300 -1.75 6.31 3.71
N ALA A 301 -0.50 5.94 3.44
CA ALA A 301 0.43 6.82 2.72
C ALA A 301 -0.07 7.13 1.30
N ARG A 302 -0.60 6.12 0.59
CA ARG A 302 -1.17 6.28 -0.74
C ARG A 302 -2.42 7.16 -0.72
N LEU A 303 -3.33 6.94 0.25
CA LEU A 303 -4.50 7.79 0.43
C LEU A 303 -4.12 9.24 0.78
N ALA A 304 -3.12 9.47 1.63
CA ALA A 304 -2.63 10.83 1.90
C ALA A 304 -2.22 11.54 0.61
N SER A 305 -1.44 10.89 -0.25
CA SER A 305 -1.03 11.43 -1.57
C SER A 305 -2.24 11.70 -2.47
N LEU A 306 -3.22 10.78 -2.52
CA LEU A 306 -4.45 10.97 -3.30
C LEU A 306 -5.27 12.17 -2.81
N TYR A 307 -5.44 12.33 -1.49
CA TYR A 307 -6.17 13.48 -0.93
C TYR A 307 -5.42 14.79 -1.13
N LEU A 308 -4.09 14.82 -1.04
CA LEU A 308 -3.29 15.99 -1.42
C LEU A 308 -3.55 16.38 -2.87
N ARG A 309 -3.49 15.41 -3.78
CA ARG A 309 -3.77 15.63 -5.20
C ARG A 309 -5.20 16.10 -5.45
N ALA A 310 -6.18 15.41 -4.85
CA ALA A 310 -7.59 15.76 -4.99
C ALA A 310 -7.88 17.19 -4.51
N SER A 311 -7.23 17.66 -3.43
CA SER A 311 -7.40 19.01 -2.90
C SER A 311 -6.98 20.10 -3.90
N THR A 312 -6.04 19.81 -4.81
CA THR A 312 -5.62 20.77 -5.85
C THR A 312 -6.52 20.75 -7.09
N LEU A 313 -7.43 19.79 -7.20
CA LEU A 313 -8.32 19.59 -8.34
C LEU A 313 -9.78 19.93 -8.03
N ALA A 314 -10.14 20.06 -6.76
CA ALA A 314 -11.49 20.47 -6.34
C ALA A 314 -11.77 21.91 -6.76
N ALA A 315 -12.92 22.14 -7.38
CA ALA A 315 -13.29 23.46 -7.92
C ALA A 315 -13.78 24.42 -6.82
N ASP A 316 -14.45 23.90 -5.79
CA ASP A 316 -14.91 24.66 -4.64
C ASP A 316 -13.78 24.80 -3.60
N PRO A 317 -13.37 26.01 -3.21
CA PRO A 317 -12.33 26.23 -2.20
C PRO A 317 -12.66 25.62 -0.83
N ALA A 318 -13.92 25.55 -0.42
CA ALA A 318 -14.32 24.96 0.85
C ALA A 318 -14.19 23.42 0.80
N GLU A 319 -14.54 22.80 -0.32
CA GLU A 319 -14.33 21.39 -0.58
C GLU A 319 -12.82 21.07 -0.64
N ALA A 320 -12.04 21.85 -1.38
CA ALA A 320 -10.58 21.72 -1.46
C ALA A 320 -9.93 21.75 -0.07
N ALA A 321 -10.31 22.72 0.77
CA ALA A 321 -9.83 22.83 2.14
C ALA A 321 -10.26 21.63 3.01
N ALA A 322 -11.46 21.09 2.83
CA ALA A 322 -11.95 19.93 3.55
C ALA A 322 -11.19 18.65 3.14
N ILE A 323 -10.96 18.43 1.86
CA ILE A 323 -10.16 17.33 1.31
C ILE A 323 -8.71 17.44 1.83
N ARG A 324 -8.14 18.64 1.83
CA ARG A 324 -6.79 18.92 2.36
C ARG A 324 -6.68 18.56 3.85
N ARG A 325 -7.71 18.85 4.67
CA ARG A 325 -7.73 18.47 6.09
C ARG A 325 -7.69 16.94 6.27
N VAL A 326 -8.40 16.19 5.43
CA VAL A 326 -8.32 14.72 5.47
C VAL A 326 -6.89 14.26 5.22
N ALA A 327 -6.21 14.81 4.22
CA ALA A 327 -4.81 14.48 3.97
C ALA A 327 -3.92 14.77 5.19
N ALA A 328 -4.09 15.95 5.81
CA ALA A 328 -3.35 16.32 7.01
C ALA A 328 -3.60 15.36 8.18
N GLU A 329 -4.86 14.97 8.43
CA GLU A 329 -5.21 13.99 9.48
C GLU A 329 -4.56 12.62 9.25
N VAL A 330 -4.49 12.17 7.99
CA VAL A 330 -3.80 10.91 7.65
C VAL A 330 -2.29 11.04 7.86
N LEU A 331 -1.70 12.16 7.50
CA LEU A 331 -0.28 12.41 7.74
C LEU A 331 0.04 12.47 9.23
N GLU A 332 -0.76 13.16 10.05
CA GLU A 332 -0.59 13.17 11.51
C GLU A 332 -0.74 11.75 12.11
N PHE A 333 -1.65 10.94 11.58
CA PHE A 333 -1.74 9.52 11.95
C PHE A 333 -0.44 8.77 11.61
N LEU A 334 0.10 8.95 10.41
CA LEU A 334 1.35 8.32 9.97
C LEU A 334 2.57 8.80 10.76
N LEU A 335 2.54 10.01 11.31
CA LEU A 335 3.60 10.53 12.19
C LEU A 335 3.57 9.96 13.60
N GLY A 336 2.45 9.40 14.03
CA GLY A 336 2.21 8.95 15.39
C GLY A 336 2.09 7.43 15.53
N ALA A 337 0.93 6.90 15.18
CA ALA A 337 0.52 5.55 15.54
C ALA A 337 1.40 4.40 15.00
N PRO A 338 1.84 4.39 13.72
CA PRO A 338 2.67 3.32 13.20
C PRO A 338 4.18 3.52 13.42
N TRP A 339 4.61 4.57 14.15
CA TRP A 339 6.04 4.87 14.29
C TRP A 339 6.73 3.89 15.22
N LEU A 340 7.84 3.33 14.76
CA LEU A 340 8.71 2.39 15.48
C LEU A 340 10.00 3.09 15.94
N PRO A 341 10.76 2.48 16.87
CA PRO A 341 12.13 2.91 17.17
C PRO A 341 13.01 3.01 15.93
N GLU A 342 14.10 3.78 16.02
CA GLU A 342 15.09 3.98 14.95
C GLU A 342 14.52 4.63 13.68
N ASP A 343 13.50 5.49 13.83
CA ASP A 343 12.86 6.22 12.73
C ASP A 343 12.33 5.34 11.59
N ARG A 344 11.71 4.22 11.93
CA ARG A 344 11.01 3.34 11.00
C ARG A 344 9.49 3.41 11.21
N VAL A 345 8.75 2.94 10.23
CA VAL A 345 7.28 2.89 10.27
C VAL A 345 6.82 1.43 10.19
N ALA A 346 5.94 1.03 11.08
CA ALA A 346 5.35 -0.31 11.09
C ALA A 346 4.51 -0.56 9.84
N VAL A 347 4.44 -1.80 9.38
CA VAL A 347 3.64 -2.20 8.21
C VAL A 347 2.15 -1.99 8.43
N ALA A 348 1.65 -2.20 9.65
CA ALA A 348 0.23 -2.14 9.94
C ALA A 348 -0.10 -1.93 11.43
N LEU A 349 -1.34 -1.50 11.68
CA LEU A 349 -2.02 -1.55 12.97
C LEU A 349 -3.10 -2.65 12.94
N PRO A 350 -3.18 -3.50 13.98
CA PRO A 350 -4.10 -4.62 14.00
C PRO A 350 -5.57 -4.19 14.10
N ALA A 351 -6.46 -4.99 13.52
CA ALA A 351 -7.91 -4.79 13.60
C ALA A 351 -8.45 -4.93 15.03
N ARG A 352 -7.82 -5.76 15.86
CA ARG A 352 -8.26 -6.02 17.24
C ARG A 352 -7.58 -5.08 18.22
N SER A 353 -8.39 -4.44 19.03
CA SER A 353 -7.97 -3.50 20.07
C SER A 353 -8.82 -3.69 21.34
N PRO A 354 -8.40 -3.16 22.52
CA PRO A 354 -9.19 -3.27 23.73
C PRO A 354 -10.59 -2.67 23.56
N GLY A 355 -11.62 -3.46 23.93
CA GLY A 355 -12.98 -3.00 24.08
C GLY A 355 -13.23 -2.33 25.44
N ALA A 356 -14.49 -2.00 25.71
CA ALA A 356 -14.89 -1.35 26.97
C ALA A 356 -14.62 -2.20 28.22
N ASP A 357 -14.60 -3.51 28.08
CA ASP A 357 -14.30 -4.52 29.10
C ASP A 357 -12.81 -4.89 29.19
N GLY A 358 -11.97 -4.25 28.37
CA GLY A 358 -10.55 -4.55 28.27
C GLY A 358 -10.20 -5.77 27.41
N GLN A 359 -11.19 -6.55 26.96
CA GLN A 359 -10.95 -7.66 26.05
C GLN A 359 -10.59 -7.16 24.64
N ARG A 360 -9.67 -7.85 23.98
CA ARG A 360 -9.31 -7.51 22.60
C ARG A 360 -10.38 -8.05 21.63
N VAL A 361 -11.10 -7.11 21.03
CA VAL A 361 -12.12 -7.40 20.03
C VAL A 361 -11.87 -6.60 18.76
N GLU A 362 -12.41 -7.05 17.65
CA GLU A 362 -12.33 -6.30 16.39
C GLU A 362 -12.98 -4.92 16.56
N GLY A 363 -12.24 -3.86 16.19
CA GLY A 363 -12.71 -2.48 16.34
C GLY A 363 -12.99 -2.04 17.78
N GLY A 364 -12.42 -2.70 18.79
CA GLY A 364 -12.70 -2.44 20.20
C GLY A 364 -12.52 -0.99 20.62
N ALA A 365 -11.48 -0.33 20.11
CA ALA A 365 -11.23 1.07 20.36
C ALA A 365 -11.96 2.03 19.40
N VAL A 366 -12.59 1.55 18.33
CA VAL A 366 -13.23 2.38 17.27
C VAL A 366 -14.76 2.36 17.39
N ALA A 367 -15.33 1.16 17.50
CA ALA A 367 -16.77 0.97 17.53
C ALA A 367 -17.34 1.24 18.93
N LEU A 368 -18.44 1.96 18.99
CA LEU A 368 -19.09 2.40 20.22
C LEU A 368 -20.20 1.44 20.63
N THR A 369 -20.21 1.05 21.90
CA THR A 369 -21.34 0.32 22.49
C THR A 369 -22.60 1.18 22.54
N PRO A 370 -23.82 0.60 22.59
CA PRO A 370 -25.05 1.35 22.75
C PRO A 370 -25.06 2.25 24.00
N ALA A 371 -24.41 1.83 25.08
CA ALA A 371 -24.27 2.64 26.28
C ALA A 371 -23.41 3.88 26.04
N ARG A 372 -22.30 3.75 25.29
CA ARG A 372 -21.43 4.88 24.95
C ARG A 372 -22.10 5.85 23.97
N VAL A 373 -22.88 5.34 23.02
CA VAL A 373 -23.69 6.19 22.10
C VAL A 373 -24.68 7.06 22.88
N ARG A 374 -25.39 6.46 23.86
CA ARG A 374 -26.30 7.22 24.74
C ARG A 374 -25.56 8.29 25.54
N ALA A 375 -24.47 7.92 26.18
CA ALA A 375 -23.64 8.86 26.96
C ALA A 375 -23.12 10.02 26.10
N LEU A 376 -22.72 9.76 24.85
CA LEU A 376 -22.28 10.81 23.91
C LEU A 376 -23.41 11.79 23.58
N ARG A 377 -24.63 11.28 23.34
CA ARG A 377 -25.80 12.11 23.07
C ARG A 377 -26.13 13.02 24.27
N ASP A 378 -26.03 12.48 25.49
CA ASP A 378 -26.28 13.25 26.71
C ASP A 378 -25.17 14.31 26.96
N GLN A 379 -23.93 14.00 26.56
CA GLN A 379 -22.77 14.90 26.67
C GLN A 379 -22.80 16.04 25.64
N VAL A 380 -23.40 15.82 24.47
CA VAL A 380 -23.41 16.77 23.35
C VAL A 380 -24.87 17.16 23.02
N PRO A 381 -25.44 18.16 23.68
CA PRO A 381 -26.79 18.63 23.39
C PRO A 381 -26.96 19.05 21.92
N GLY A 382 -28.09 18.64 21.33
CA GLY A 382 -28.41 18.91 19.93
C GLY A 382 -27.69 18.02 18.91
N LEU A 383 -26.99 16.98 19.35
CA LEU A 383 -26.38 16.02 18.44
C LEU A 383 -27.45 15.12 17.81
N ALA A 384 -27.58 15.20 16.51
CA ALA A 384 -28.31 14.23 15.69
C ALA A 384 -27.43 13.02 15.45
N LEU A 385 -27.76 11.84 15.95
CA LEU A 385 -26.93 10.63 15.85
C LEU A 385 -26.70 10.21 14.38
N GLU A 386 -27.68 10.44 13.52
CA GLU A 386 -27.62 10.21 12.08
C GLU A 386 -26.53 11.06 11.39
N SER A 387 -26.26 12.28 11.87
CA SER A 387 -25.24 13.18 11.28
C SER A 387 -23.81 12.64 11.48
N ILE A 388 -23.63 11.73 12.44
CA ILE A 388 -22.35 11.07 12.69
C ILE A 388 -22.44 9.54 12.58
N GLY A 389 -23.52 9.02 11.95
CA GLY A 389 -23.69 7.61 11.63
C GLY A 389 -23.87 6.66 12.83
N LEU A 390 -24.36 7.18 13.96
CA LEU A 390 -24.59 6.41 15.20
C LEU A 390 -26.07 6.10 15.46
N ASP A 391 -26.92 6.31 14.47
CA ASP A 391 -28.36 6.06 14.48
C ASP A 391 -28.71 4.55 14.43
N ALA A 392 -27.80 3.74 13.91
CA ALA A 392 -27.97 2.29 13.78
C ALA A 392 -26.65 1.54 14.05
N PRO A 393 -26.74 0.29 14.56
CA PRO A 393 -25.56 -0.55 14.72
C PRO A 393 -24.93 -0.86 13.35
N ALA A 394 -23.59 -0.89 13.32
CA ALA A 394 -22.79 -1.26 12.16
C ALA A 394 -22.22 -2.69 12.28
N LEU A 395 -22.14 -3.23 13.51
CA LEU A 395 -21.57 -4.54 13.78
C LEU A 395 -22.63 -5.52 14.31
N PRO A 396 -22.46 -6.84 14.13
CA PRO A 396 -23.40 -7.87 14.59
C PRO A 396 -23.61 -7.86 16.11
N ASP A 397 -22.64 -7.39 16.90
CA ASP A 397 -22.73 -7.27 18.35
C ASP A 397 -23.45 -6.00 18.83
N GLY A 398 -24.03 -5.24 17.94
CA GLY A 398 -24.82 -4.04 18.24
C GLY A 398 -23.98 -2.76 18.40
N ARG A 399 -22.66 -2.80 18.20
CA ARG A 399 -21.81 -1.60 18.22
C ARG A 399 -21.99 -0.78 16.93
N ALA A 400 -21.88 0.54 17.06
CA ALA A 400 -21.95 1.49 15.97
C ALA A 400 -20.56 2.10 15.69
N VAL A 401 -20.30 2.45 14.42
CA VAL A 401 -19.05 3.07 13.99
C VAL A 401 -19.30 4.53 13.63
N PRO A 402 -18.64 5.48 14.32
CA PRO A 402 -18.84 6.90 14.02
C PRO A 402 -18.32 7.26 12.62
N ARG A 403 -19.11 8.02 11.89
CA ARG A 403 -18.83 8.52 10.54
C ARG A 403 -19.07 10.02 10.52
N PHE A 404 -18.16 10.78 9.98
CA PHE A 404 -18.27 12.23 9.95
C PHE A 404 -18.26 12.73 8.52
N ALA A 405 -19.20 13.58 8.18
CA ALA A 405 -19.20 14.28 6.90
C ALA A 405 -17.86 15.00 6.67
N LEU A 406 -17.54 15.26 5.41
CA LEU A 406 -16.30 15.99 5.05
C LEU A 406 -16.30 17.40 5.66
N GLN A 407 -17.47 18.00 5.81
CA GLN A 407 -17.70 19.28 6.50
C GLN A 407 -18.75 19.07 7.61
N PRO A 408 -18.34 18.61 8.82
CA PRO A 408 -19.26 18.35 9.91
C PRO A 408 -19.81 19.67 10.52
N ASP A 409 -21.04 19.62 10.99
CA ASP A 409 -21.65 20.73 11.73
C ASP A 409 -21.03 20.93 13.13
N ALA A 410 -21.44 21.98 13.83
CA ALA A 410 -20.88 22.33 15.13
C ALA A 410 -21.16 21.27 16.20
N ALA A 411 -22.30 20.55 16.15
CA ALA A 411 -22.63 19.48 17.09
C ALA A 411 -21.77 18.24 16.82
N ALA A 412 -21.60 17.87 15.56
CA ALA A 412 -20.72 16.79 15.13
C ALA A 412 -19.24 17.08 15.50
N LEU A 413 -18.79 18.33 15.37
CA LEU A 413 -17.44 18.73 15.81
C LEU A 413 -17.25 18.59 17.34
N ARG A 414 -18.25 18.93 18.15
CA ARG A 414 -18.20 18.69 19.60
C ARG A 414 -18.17 17.21 19.93
N ALA A 415 -18.98 16.41 19.22
CA ALA A 415 -18.98 14.94 19.38
C ALA A 415 -17.62 14.34 19.00
N LEU A 416 -17.02 14.78 17.89
CA LEU A 416 -15.68 14.38 17.49
C LEU A 416 -14.62 14.71 18.55
N ALA A 417 -14.66 15.92 19.12
CA ALA A 417 -13.74 16.31 20.18
C ALA A 417 -13.89 15.44 21.43
N ALA A 418 -15.14 15.14 21.86
CA ALA A 418 -15.42 14.23 22.98
C ALA A 418 -14.89 12.81 22.72
N LEU A 419 -15.12 12.26 21.53
CA LEU A 419 -14.63 10.94 21.14
C LEU A 419 -13.10 10.89 21.06
N ARG A 420 -12.44 11.93 20.56
CA ARG A 420 -10.98 12.04 20.54
C ARG A 420 -10.39 12.07 21.95
N ALA A 421 -11.02 12.81 22.88
CA ALA A 421 -10.60 12.84 24.29
C ALA A 421 -10.73 11.47 24.97
N ASP A 422 -11.78 10.71 24.66
CA ASP A 422 -11.93 9.34 25.16
C ASP A 422 -10.90 8.40 24.54
N ARG A 423 -10.70 8.50 23.23
CA ARG A 423 -9.74 7.67 22.49
C ARG A 423 -8.32 7.85 23.01
N ALA A 424 -7.93 9.06 23.39
CA ALA A 424 -6.61 9.35 23.95
C ALA A 424 -6.33 8.62 25.27
N ARG A 425 -7.38 8.14 25.97
CA ARG A 425 -7.27 7.34 27.21
C ARG A 425 -7.14 5.83 26.96
N VAL A 426 -7.41 5.39 25.73
CA VAL A 426 -7.36 3.97 25.37
C VAL A 426 -5.95 3.60 24.94
N ARG A 427 -5.34 2.64 25.64
CA ARG A 427 -4.07 2.06 25.22
C ARG A 427 -4.32 1.12 24.04
N LEU A 428 -3.92 1.53 22.86
CA LEU A 428 -4.03 0.70 21.65
C LEU A 428 -3.10 -0.50 21.72
N ALA A 429 -3.42 -1.55 20.93
CA ALA A 429 -2.47 -2.61 20.67
C ALA A 429 -1.23 -2.02 19.97
N PRO A 430 -0.02 -2.55 20.26
CA PRO A 430 1.17 -2.11 19.54
C PRO A 430 1.03 -2.42 18.03
N PRO A 431 1.65 -1.60 17.17
CA PRO A 431 1.72 -1.89 15.74
C PRO A 431 2.47 -3.19 15.47
N ASP A 432 2.30 -3.76 14.30
CA ASP A 432 3.18 -4.85 13.84
C ASP A 432 4.61 -4.31 13.69
N ALA A 433 5.56 -4.91 14.41
CA ALA A 433 6.93 -4.43 14.47
C ALA A 433 7.73 -4.62 13.17
N LEU A 434 7.13 -5.18 12.13
CA LEU A 434 7.75 -5.31 10.82
C LEU A 434 7.75 -3.95 10.08
N ALA A 435 8.91 -3.51 9.62
CA ALA A 435 9.08 -2.29 8.83
C ALA A 435 9.42 -2.64 7.37
N VAL A 436 8.44 -2.60 6.49
CA VAL A 436 8.59 -2.95 5.07
C VAL A 436 9.19 -1.79 4.30
N LEU A 437 10.20 -2.04 3.46
CA LEU A 437 10.93 -1.02 2.70
C LEU A 437 10.02 -0.14 1.85
N GLY A 438 9.12 -0.77 1.08
CA GLY A 438 8.19 -0.03 0.22
C GLY A 438 7.27 0.90 1.00
N ASP A 439 6.89 0.53 2.23
CA ASP A 439 6.02 1.35 3.08
C ASP A 439 6.76 2.55 3.64
N GLN A 440 8.04 2.37 4.07
CA GLN A 440 8.91 3.48 4.46
C GLN A 440 9.00 4.52 3.32
N ALA A 441 9.24 4.03 2.11
CA ALA A 441 9.34 4.88 0.93
C ALA A 441 8.02 5.60 0.61
N ARG A 442 6.87 4.93 0.71
CA ARG A 442 5.56 5.55 0.46
C ARG A 442 5.23 6.63 1.49
N VAL A 443 5.53 6.41 2.77
CA VAL A 443 5.35 7.43 3.82
C VAL A 443 6.25 8.64 3.54
N LEU A 444 7.52 8.41 3.20
CA LEU A 444 8.45 9.47 2.82
C LEU A 444 7.94 10.27 1.61
N SER A 445 7.43 9.57 0.60
CA SER A 445 6.82 10.20 -0.58
C SER A 445 5.62 11.08 -0.20
N ALA A 446 4.68 10.56 0.59
CA ALA A 446 3.50 11.31 1.04
C ALA A 446 3.88 12.56 1.85
N LEU A 447 4.83 12.46 2.78
CA LEU A 447 5.35 13.61 3.54
C LEU A 447 6.02 14.63 2.63
N SER A 448 6.86 14.19 1.69
CA SER A 448 7.56 15.08 0.75
C SER A 448 6.58 15.82 -0.17
N GLN A 449 5.53 15.16 -0.64
CA GLN A 449 4.46 15.77 -1.43
C GLN A 449 3.64 16.77 -0.60
N ALA A 450 3.36 16.44 0.67
CA ALA A 450 2.58 17.29 1.55
C ALA A 450 3.27 18.64 1.84
N LEU A 451 4.59 18.66 1.88
CA LEU A 451 5.38 19.85 2.16
C LEU A 451 5.22 20.98 1.12
N TRP A 452 4.70 20.68 -0.08
CA TRP A 452 4.33 21.69 -1.06
C TRP A 452 3.07 22.48 -0.68
N LEU A 453 2.23 21.95 0.21
CA LEU A 453 0.95 22.53 0.61
C LEU A 453 0.89 22.80 2.13
N ALA A 454 1.98 22.56 2.86
CA ALA A 454 2.02 22.63 4.30
C ALA A 454 1.94 24.07 4.82
N SER A 455 1.21 24.29 5.91
CA SER A 455 1.36 25.49 6.72
C SER A 455 2.74 25.52 7.42
N ALA A 456 3.14 26.64 7.99
CA ALA A 456 4.44 26.75 8.67
C ALA A 456 4.63 25.71 9.78
N ASP A 457 3.59 25.49 10.60
CA ASP A 457 3.63 24.52 11.71
C ASP A 457 3.69 23.06 11.19
N GLU A 458 2.91 22.73 10.16
CA GLU A 458 2.93 21.43 9.50
C GLU A 458 4.29 21.19 8.85
N SER A 459 4.82 22.19 8.15
CA SER A 459 6.09 22.12 7.44
C SER A 459 7.23 21.72 8.38
N THR A 460 7.31 22.32 9.57
CA THR A 460 8.36 22.00 10.55
C THR A 460 8.28 20.53 11.00
N ARG A 461 7.09 20.06 11.36
CA ARG A 461 6.90 18.67 11.84
C ARG A 461 7.11 17.63 10.73
N TRP A 462 6.50 17.88 9.57
CA TRP A 462 6.54 16.92 8.45
C TRP A 462 7.94 16.85 7.83
N ALA A 463 8.66 17.98 7.73
CA ALA A 463 10.02 18.02 7.24
C ALA A 463 10.96 17.22 8.16
N ALA A 464 10.87 17.43 9.48
CA ALA A 464 11.71 16.71 10.43
C ALA A 464 11.54 15.18 10.31
N ARG A 465 10.28 14.71 10.14
CA ARG A 465 10.00 13.28 9.97
C ARG A 465 10.43 12.75 8.60
N ALA A 466 10.22 13.53 7.54
CA ALA A 466 10.69 13.16 6.20
C ALA A 466 12.23 13.04 6.16
N ASP A 467 12.93 13.98 6.78
CA ASP A 467 14.39 13.97 6.83
C ASP A 467 14.95 12.82 7.69
N ALA A 468 14.29 12.49 8.83
CA ALA A 468 14.65 11.34 9.65
C ALA A 468 14.46 10.02 8.87
N LEU A 469 13.31 9.86 8.20
CA LEU A 469 13.00 8.68 7.42
C LEU A 469 13.93 8.55 6.18
N TRP A 470 14.24 9.67 5.52
CA TRP A 470 15.23 9.69 4.45
C TRP A 470 16.62 9.24 4.95
N ALA A 471 17.10 9.82 6.06
CA ALA A 471 18.38 9.46 6.66
C ALA A 471 18.40 7.98 7.04
N ARG A 472 17.30 7.45 7.59
CA ARG A 472 17.18 6.03 7.93
C ARG A 472 17.27 5.14 6.69
N LEU A 473 16.55 5.45 5.63
CA LEU A 473 16.62 4.70 4.37
C LEU A 473 18.04 4.69 3.79
N MET A 474 18.77 5.80 3.88
CA MET A 474 20.16 5.88 3.39
C MET A 474 21.13 5.00 4.19
N ILE A 475 20.84 4.77 5.46
CA ILE A 475 21.60 3.82 6.31
C ILE A 475 21.22 2.39 5.99
N ASP A 476 19.94 2.12 5.80
CA ASP A 476 19.37 0.78 5.64
C ASP A 476 19.64 0.18 4.25
N LEU A 477 19.82 1.02 3.22
CA LEU A 477 20.01 0.57 1.85
C LEU A 477 21.50 0.49 1.48
N PRO A 478 22.04 -0.71 1.20
CA PRO A 478 23.41 -0.82 0.74
C PRO A 478 23.56 -0.18 -0.66
N PRO A 479 24.69 0.53 -0.92
CA PRO A 479 24.94 1.13 -2.23
C PRO A 479 25.08 0.08 -3.34
N THR A 480 25.52 -1.12 -2.98
CA THR A 480 25.69 -2.29 -3.86
C THR A 480 25.05 -3.52 -3.21
N GLY A 481 24.70 -4.55 -4.00
CA GLY A 481 24.02 -5.74 -3.50
C GLY A 481 22.50 -5.58 -3.36
N PRO A 482 21.79 -6.63 -2.95
CA PRO A 482 20.32 -6.61 -2.84
C PRO A 482 19.87 -5.66 -1.72
N TRP A 483 18.72 -5.01 -1.93
CA TRP A 483 18.05 -4.26 -0.88
C TRP A 483 17.20 -5.20 -0.02
N PRO A 484 17.10 -4.99 1.29
CA PRO A 484 16.24 -5.81 2.14
C PRO A 484 14.76 -5.53 1.85
N ARG A 485 13.92 -6.55 1.97
CA ARG A 485 12.46 -6.43 1.88
C ARG A 485 11.92 -5.64 3.08
N ALA A 486 12.41 -5.98 4.27
CA ALA A 486 11.90 -5.44 5.52
C ALA A 486 12.96 -5.44 6.62
N PHE A 487 12.62 -4.80 7.74
CA PHE A 487 13.38 -4.82 8.98
C PHE A 487 12.48 -5.38 10.08
N ALA A 488 12.91 -6.49 10.67
CA ALA A 488 12.25 -7.13 11.80
C ALA A 488 13.14 -6.96 13.04
N ASP A 489 12.62 -6.33 14.08
CA ASP A 489 13.41 -5.98 15.28
C ASP A 489 14.73 -5.27 14.92
N GLY A 490 14.70 -4.36 13.96
CA GLY A 490 15.86 -3.62 13.45
C GLY A 490 16.81 -4.39 12.53
N ARG A 491 16.59 -5.69 12.28
CA ARG A 491 17.43 -6.53 11.43
C ARG A 491 16.87 -6.65 10.01
N PRO A 492 17.70 -6.49 8.97
CA PRO A 492 17.27 -6.65 7.59
C PRO A 492 16.84 -8.10 7.33
N THR A 493 15.75 -8.27 6.57
CA THR A 493 15.21 -9.58 6.22
C THR A 493 14.57 -9.57 4.84
N GLY A 494 14.64 -10.69 4.14
CA GLY A 494 14.12 -10.85 2.79
C GLY A 494 14.84 -9.98 1.75
N GLU A 495 14.40 -10.04 0.51
CA GLU A 495 14.88 -9.21 -0.59
C GLU A 495 13.75 -8.33 -1.11
N ALA A 496 14.05 -7.06 -1.38
CA ALA A 496 13.09 -6.08 -1.86
C ALA A 496 12.44 -6.53 -3.18
N THR A 497 11.13 -6.41 -3.24
CA THR A 497 10.39 -6.66 -4.48
C THR A 497 10.61 -5.53 -5.50
N PRO A 498 10.34 -5.75 -6.79
CA PRO A 498 10.36 -4.69 -7.79
C PRO A 498 9.49 -3.49 -7.39
N THR A 499 8.33 -3.73 -6.76
CA THR A 499 7.43 -2.69 -6.26
C THR A 499 8.03 -1.87 -5.12
N ASP A 500 8.84 -2.48 -4.24
CA ASP A 500 9.58 -1.74 -3.20
C ASP A 500 10.64 -0.83 -3.82
N VAL A 501 11.38 -1.35 -4.80
CA VAL A 501 12.41 -0.60 -5.52
C VAL A 501 11.81 0.61 -6.23
N VAL A 502 10.67 0.44 -6.90
CA VAL A 502 9.94 1.53 -7.55
C VAL A 502 9.47 2.57 -6.53
N ALA A 503 8.96 2.14 -5.38
CA ALA A 503 8.54 3.06 -4.32
C ALA A 503 9.71 3.89 -3.78
N VAL A 504 10.88 3.29 -3.56
CA VAL A 504 12.11 4.02 -3.17
C VAL A 504 12.50 5.04 -4.22
N GLY A 505 12.42 4.69 -5.50
CA GLY A 505 12.72 5.60 -6.60
C GLY A 505 11.79 6.82 -6.64
N HIS A 506 10.49 6.61 -6.46
CA HIS A 506 9.52 7.71 -6.39
C HIS A 506 9.76 8.59 -5.15
N ALA A 507 10.00 8.01 -3.99
CA ALA A 507 10.30 8.76 -2.77
C ALA A 507 11.59 9.59 -2.92
N ALA A 508 12.62 9.04 -3.54
CA ALA A 508 13.87 9.76 -3.81
C ALA A 508 13.64 10.95 -4.75
N LEU A 509 12.79 10.80 -5.78
CA LEU A 509 12.39 11.92 -6.65
C LEU A 509 11.55 12.97 -5.90
N ASP A 510 10.62 12.56 -5.03
CA ASP A 510 9.85 13.51 -4.21
C ASP A 510 10.74 14.31 -3.25
N VAL A 511 11.75 13.66 -2.64
CA VAL A 511 12.77 14.33 -1.83
C VAL A 511 13.61 15.28 -2.69
N PHE A 512 14.03 14.84 -3.88
CA PHE A 512 14.79 15.67 -4.82
C PHE A 512 13.99 16.91 -5.24
N GLU A 513 12.73 16.76 -5.62
CA GLU A 513 11.85 17.86 -6.00
C GLU A 513 11.75 18.95 -4.92
N ARG A 514 11.69 18.52 -3.66
CA ARG A 514 11.57 19.40 -2.49
C ARG A 514 12.89 20.05 -2.06
N THR A 515 14.01 19.33 -2.21
CA THR A 515 15.27 19.69 -1.55
C THR A 515 16.41 20.00 -2.51
N ALA A 516 16.25 19.70 -3.79
CA ALA A 516 17.30 19.76 -4.82
C ALA A 516 18.61 18.99 -4.44
N ARG A 517 18.53 17.96 -3.60
CA ARG A 517 19.68 17.21 -3.13
C ARG A 517 20.22 16.26 -4.22
N PRO A 518 21.51 16.36 -4.60
CA PRO A 518 22.09 15.48 -5.63
C PRO A 518 22.08 14.00 -5.23
N ASP A 519 22.21 13.68 -3.93
CA ASP A 519 22.19 12.30 -3.43
C ASP A 519 20.81 11.65 -3.64
N ALA A 520 19.71 12.40 -3.47
CA ALA A 520 18.36 11.90 -3.75
C ALA A 520 18.19 11.54 -5.24
N LEU A 521 18.71 12.39 -6.14
CA LEU A 521 18.69 12.09 -7.59
C LEU A 521 19.53 10.85 -7.93
N ALA A 522 20.69 10.68 -7.27
CA ALA A 522 21.53 9.50 -7.45
C ALA A 522 20.84 8.21 -6.96
N TRP A 523 20.08 8.25 -5.87
CA TRP A 523 19.30 7.11 -5.38
C TRP A 523 18.11 6.80 -6.31
N ALA A 524 17.46 7.81 -6.85
CA ALA A 524 16.42 7.62 -7.87
C ALA A 524 16.98 6.91 -9.12
N ARG A 525 18.17 7.29 -9.59
CA ARG A 525 18.86 6.61 -10.69
C ARG A 525 19.08 5.12 -10.39
N ARG A 526 19.63 4.81 -9.20
CA ARG A 526 19.83 3.40 -8.79
C ARG A 526 18.54 2.61 -8.74
N ALA A 527 17.46 3.21 -8.25
CA ALA A 527 16.15 2.55 -8.23
C ALA A 527 15.62 2.27 -9.65
N VAL A 528 15.77 3.21 -10.59
CA VAL A 528 15.43 3.01 -12.01
C VAL A 528 16.21 1.85 -12.60
N GLU A 529 17.53 1.84 -12.42
CA GLU A 529 18.42 0.80 -12.95
C GLU A 529 18.03 -0.58 -12.42
N ARG A 530 17.76 -0.68 -11.10
CA ARG A 530 17.35 -1.94 -10.45
C ARG A 530 15.96 -2.40 -10.91
N ALA A 531 14.99 -1.50 -10.98
CA ALA A 531 13.64 -1.83 -11.39
C ALA A 531 13.60 -2.36 -12.83
N LEU A 532 14.33 -1.72 -13.73
CA LEU A 532 14.45 -2.16 -15.14
C LEU A 532 15.26 -3.44 -15.28
N ALA A 533 16.26 -3.69 -14.42
CA ALA A 533 17.01 -4.94 -14.44
C ALA A 533 16.17 -6.12 -13.93
N ALA A 534 15.29 -5.89 -12.95
CA ALA A 534 14.41 -6.92 -12.40
C ALA A 534 13.30 -7.32 -13.38
N ASP A 535 12.62 -6.35 -14.00
CA ASP A 535 11.63 -6.56 -15.06
C ASP A 535 11.67 -5.41 -16.08
N PRO A 536 12.34 -5.62 -17.23
CA PRO A 536 12.42 -4.62 -18.28
C PRO A 536 11.09 -4.27 -18.94
N ALA A 537 10.02 -5.01 -18.67
CA ALA A 537 8.69 -4.80 -19.23
C ALA A 537 7.69 -4.21 -18.23
N ALA A 538 8.08 -4.06 -16.94
CA ALA A 538 7.18 -3.59 -15.89
C ALA A 538 6.70 -2.14 -16.13
N PRO A 539 5.39 -1.89 -16.20
CA PRO A 539 4.85 -0.55 -16.43
C PRO A 539 5.30 0.47 -15.36
N GLU A 540 5.41 0.04 -14.11
CA GLU A 540 5.81 0.86 -12.96
C GLU A 540 7.29 1.27 -13.07
N ALA A 541 8.17 0.37 -13.51
CA ALA A 541 9.59 0.67 -13.75
C ALA A 541 9.73 1.71 -14.87
N HIS A 542 8.93 1.58 -15.93
CA HIS A 542 8.87 2.57 -17.00
C HIS A 542 8.30 3.91 -16.55
N ALA A 543 7.28 3.92 -15.69
CA ALA A 543 6.73 5.15 -15.12
C ALA A 543 7.78 5.90 -14.28
N LEU A 544 8.50 5.18 -13.42
CA LEU A 544 9.62 5.73 -12.64
C LEU A 544 10.72 6.27 -13.56
N ALA A 545 11.12 5.52 -14.57
CA ALA A 545 12.16 5.93 -15.52
C ALA A 545 11.74 7.17 -16.33
N ARG A 546 10.47 7.30 -16.70
CA ARG A 546 9.93 8.52 -17.35
C ARG A 546 10.03 9.73 -16.41
N ARG A 547 9.60 9.58 -15.16
CA ARG A 547 9.68 10.64 -14.15
C ARG A 547 11.14 11.07 -13.91
N PHE A 548 12.06 10.13 -13.76
CA PHE A 548 13.49 10.41 -13.61
C PHE A 548 14.05 11.20 -14.80
N ARG A 549 13.71 10.83 -16.04
CA ARG A 549 14.12 11.58 -17.25
C ARG A 549 13.57 12.99 -17.29
N GLY A 550 12.36 13.22 -16.81
CA GLY A 550 11.81 14.56 -16.68
C GLY A 550 12.75 15.48 -15.90
N HIS A 551 13.43 14.95 -14.88
CA HIS A 551 14.39 15.71 -14.08
C HIS A 551 15.77 15.84 -14.75
N THR A 552 16.29 14.79 -15.34
CA THR A 552 17.69 14.79 -15.86
C THR A 552 17.82 15.24 -17.30
N GLY A 553 16.78 15.07 -18.11
CA GLY A 553 16.86 15.26 -19.56
C GLY A 553 17.67 14.17 -20.28
N ASP A 554 18.19 13.16 -19.58
CA ASP A 554 18.99 12.08 -20.14
C ASP A 554 18.15 11.16 -21.04
N ALA A 555 18.71 10.81 -22.20
CA ALA A 555 18.24 9.71 -23.01
C ALA A 555 18.55 8.37 -22.31
N SER A 556 17.71 7.97 -21.36
CA SER A 556 17.77 6.63 -20.74
C SER A 556 17.60 5.55 -21.81
N PRO A 557 18.13 4.33 -21.63
CA PRO A 557 18.03 3.23 -22.60
C PRO A 557 16.62 2.71 -22.86
N VAL A 558 15.58 3.35 -22.32
CA VAL A 558 14.18 2.96 -22.58
C VAL A 558 13.70 3.62 -23.88
N PRO A 559 13.42 2.85 -24.95
CA PRO A 559 12.84 3.41 -26.17
C PRO A 559 11.44 3.98 -25.91
N SER A 560 11.13 5.11 -26.54
CA SER A 560 9.78 5.66 -26.79
C SER A 560 8.96 6.23 -25.63
N ALA A 561 9.54 6.81 -24.57
CA ALA A 561 8.71 7.63 -23.69
C ALA A 561 8.90 9.12 -24.05
N ALA A 562 7.83 9.81 -24.39
CA ALA A 562 7.83 11.25 -24.55
C ALA A 562 8.36 11.92 -23.27
N PRO A 563 9.18 12.97 -23.35
CA PRO A 563 9.62 13.73 -22.17
C PRO A 563 8.40 14.30 -21.44
N THR A 564 8.54 14.55 -20.13
CA THR A 564 7.54 15.31 -19.37
C THR A 564 7.18 16.58 -20.13
N GLU A 565 5.89 16.81 -20.35
CA GLU A 565 5.42 17.87 -21.22
C GLU A 565 5.75 19.27 -20.69
N ALA A 566 5.93 19.41 -19.38
CA ALA A 566 6.18 20.69 -18.75
C ALA A 566 7.02 20.58 -17.46
N GLN A 567 7.72 21.68 -17.15
CA GLN A 567 8.62 21.80 -16.00
C GLN A 567 8.35 23.11 -15.27
N VAL A 568 8.37 23.07 -13.94
CA VAL A 568 8.31 24.25 -13.08
C VAL A 568 9.47 24.23 -12.08
N LEU A 569 10.20 25.35 -12.00
CA LEU A 569 11.28 25.58 -11.06
C LEU A 569 10.94 26.81 -10.23
N VAL A 570 11.01 26.69 -8.91
CA VAL A 570 10.98 27.81 -7.99
C VAL A 570 12.36 28.00 -7.38
N VAL A 571 12.95 29.18 -7.58
CA VAL A 571 14.26 29.55 -7.03
C VAL A 571 14.06 30.61 -5.96
N ALA A 572 14.61 30.38 -4.75
CA ALA A 572 14.59 31.38 -3.67
C ALA A 572 15.83 31.26 -2.79
N ALA A 573 16.38 32.39 -2.35
CA ALA A 573 17.50 32.39 -1.39
C ALA A 573 17.06 31.86 -0.02
N ASN A 574 15.82 32.14 0.39
CA ASN A 574 15.17 31.59 1.58
C ASN A 574 13.82 30.97 1.18
N LEU A 575 13.75 29.65 1.20
CA LEU A 575 12.56 28.90 0.84
C LEU A 575 11.42 29.04 1.86
N ASN A 576 11.71 29.48 3.08
CA ASN A 576 10.70 29.73 4.13
C ASN A 576 10.13 31.15 4.08
N ALA A 577 10.63 32.02 3.20
CA ALA A 577 10.09 33.37 3.04
C ALA A 577 8.62 33.31 2.53
N PRO A 578 7.73 34.17 3.01
CA PRO A 578 6.31 34.17 2.60
C PRO A 578 6.10 34.25 1.09
N GLU A 579 6.92 35.02 0.39
CA GLU A 579 6.86 35.17 -1.08
C GLU A 579 7.28 33.86 -1.78
N ALA A 580 8.29 33.16 -1.27
CA ALA A 580 8.68 31.85 -1.79
C ALA A 580 7.58 30.80 -1.52
N GLN A 581 7.00 30.78 -0.34
CA GLN A 581 5.92 29.88 0.04
C GLN A 581 4.66 30.11 -0.82
N ALA A 582 4.35 31.34 -1.18
CA ALA A 582 3.25 31.65 -2.08
C ALA A 582 3.47 31.04 -3.48
N LEU A 583 4.69 31.12 -4.03
CA LEU A 583 5.03 30.49 -5.31
C LEU A 583 5.01 28.95 -5.20
N LEU A 584 5.48 28.40 -4.09
CA LEU A 584 5.48 26.95 -3.86
C LEU A 584 4.05 26.39 -3.81
N SER A 585 3.13 27.08 -3.14
CA SER A 585 1.71 26.70 -3.10
C SER A 585 1.09 26.66 -4.49
N GLU A 586 1.42 27.61 -5.36
CA GLU A 586 0.94 27.62 -6.75
C GLU A 586 1.60 26.55 -7.61
N ALA A 587 2.86 26.18 -7.33
CA ALA A 587 3.55 25.09 -8.02
C ALA A 587 3.10 23.70 -7.56
N ALA A 588 2.45 23.58 -6.40
CA ALA A 588 2.05 22.30 -5.83
C ALA A 588 1.17 21.42 -6.75
N PRO A 589 0.19 21.97 -7.52
CA PRO A 589 -0.60 21.21 -8.48
C PRO A 589 0.22 20.64 -9.65
N ALA A 590 1.38 21.23 -9.96
CA ALA A 590 2.26 20.77 -11.02
C ALA A 590 3.01 19.49 -10.57
N ALA A 591 2.37 18.35 -10.63
CA ALA A 591 2.95 17.07 -10.22
C ALA A 591 2.99 16.06 -11.38
N ALA A 592 3.84 15.03 -11.22
CA ALA A 592 3.86 13.91 -12.16
C ALA A 592 2.43 13.33 -12.37
N PRO A 593 2.10 12.73 -13.52
CA PRO A 593 3.05 12.40 -14.61
C PRO A 593 3.32 13.51 -15.63
N ARG A 594 2.56 14.61 -15.63
CA ARG A 594 2.64 15.63 -16.68
C ARG A 594 3.67 16.73 -16.41
N TRP A 595 4.01 16.94 -15.15
CA TRP A 595 4.92 17.98 -14.74
C TRP A 595 6.13 17.43 -14.00
N THR A 596 7.29 18.06 -14.26
CA THR A 596 8.48 17.96 -13.40
C THR A 596 8.58 19.26 -12.63
N ARG A 597 8.63 19.15 -11.30
CA ARG A 597 8.77 20.33 -10.42
C ARG A 597 10.07 20.23 -9.62
N LEU A 598 10.64 21.38 -9.30
CA LEU A 598 11.85 21.48 -8.48
C LEU A 598 11.83 22.79 -7.71
N VAL A 599 12.28 22.74 -6.47
CA VAL A 599 12.58 23.92 -5.68
C VAL A 599 14.04 23.91 -5.28
N ALA A 600 14.73 25.03 -5.42
CA ALA A 600 16.15 25.12 -5.13
C ALA A 600 16.58 26.52 -4.69
N THR A 601 17.64 26.58 -3.89
CA THR A 601 18.43 27.80 -3.69
C THR A 601 19.40 28.01 -4.84
N PRO A 602 19.94 29.22 -5.05
CA PRO A 602 20.96 29.46 -6.08
C PRO A 602 22.16 28.51 -5.98
N ALA A 603 22.68 28.29 -4.78
CA ALA A 603 23.82 27.39 -4.54
C ALA A 603 23.51 25.92 -4.90
N GLN A 604 22.27 25.47 -4.66
CA GLN A 604 21.84 24.13 -5.06
C GLN A 604 21.73 23.99 -6.58
N LEU A 605 21.29 25.02 -7.29
CA LEU A 605 21.24 25.01 -8.75
C LEU A 605 22.64 24.90 -9.36
N ASP A 606 23.64 25.59 -8.81
CA ASP A 606 25.02 25.51 -9.28
C ASP A 606 25.56 24.07 -9.14
N ALA A 607 25.19 23.38 -8.07
CA ALA A 607 25.56 21.98 -7.87
C ALA A 607 24.85 21.00 -8.83
N LEU A 608 23.70 21.39 -9.39
CA LEU A 608 22.87 20.56 -10.27
C LEU A 608 23.12 20.81 -11.77
N ASP A 609 23.79 21.89 -12.16
CA ASP A 609 23.95 22.30 -13.57
C ASP A 609 24.51 21.19 -14.48
N ALA A 610 25.35 20.30 -13.93
CA ALA A 610 25.91 19.17 -14.69
C ALA A 610 24.94 17.98 -14.81
N GLN A 611 23.99 17.83 -13.89
CA GLN A 611 23.11 16.66 -13.79
C GLN A 611 21.69 16.92 -14.32
N VAL A 612 21.24 18.18 -14.26
CA VAL A 612 19.86 18.60 -14.57
C VAL A 612 19.90 19.71 -15.63
N SER A 613 19.92 19.32 -16.90
CA SER A 613 20.16 20.24 -18.02
C SER A 613 19.15 21.38 -18.13
N TRP A 614 17.89 21.16 -17.75
CA TRP A 614 16.82 22.16 -17.91
C TRP A 614 16.84 23.28 -16.85
N VAL A 615 17.65 23.17 -15.78
CA VAL A 615 17.81 24.25 -14.78
C VAL A 615 18.92 25.23 -15.14
N ARG A 616 19.73 24.92 -16.14
CA ARG A 616 20.83 25.81 -16.60
C ARG A 616 20.25 27.20 -16.90
N ASP A 617 20.99 28.23 -16.53
CA ASP A 617 20.66 29.65 -16.74
C ASP A 617 19.40 30.13 -16.02
N LYS A 618 18.77 29.30 -15.18
CA LYS A 618 17.63 29.70 -14.37
C LYS A 618 18.10 30.12 -12.98
N ARG A 619 18.05 31.41 -12.70
CA ARG A 619 18.53 32.02 -11.46
C ARG A 619 17.46 32.93 -10.89
N LEU A 620 17.70 33.46 -9.69
CA LEU A 620 16.92 34.58 -9.14
C LEU A 620 16.87 35.75 -10.13
N ARG A 621 15.76 36.45 -10.18
CA ARG A 621 15.63 37.74 -10.84
C ARG A 621 15.38 38.79 -9.79
N ASP A 622 16.09 39.90 -9.90
CA ASP A 622 15.93 41.05 -8.98
C ASP A 622 16.09 40.68 -7.49
N ASP A 623 16.92 39.66 -7.20
CA ASP A 623 17.14 39.07 -5.86
C ASP A 623 15.85 38.61 -5.15
N ARG A 624 14.79 38.34 -5.90
CA ARG A 624 13.48 37.91 -5.40
C ARG A 624 13.21 36.44 -5.73
N PRO A 625 12.38 35.71 -4.93
CA PRO A 625 11.88 34.42 -5.29
C PRO A 625 11.29 34.40 -6.70
N THR A 626 11.74 33.49 -7.55
CA THR A 626 11.45 33.48 -8.98
C THR A 626 10.94 32.12 -9.42
N ALA A 627 9.79 32.08 -10.09
CA ALA A 627 9.28 30.88 -10.73
C ALA A 627 9.55 30.87 -12.24
N TRP A 628 9.99 29.74 -12.73
CA TRP A 628 10.25 29.44 -14.14
C TRP A 628 9.31 28.32 -14.60
N VAL A 629 8.58 28.53 -15.67
CA VAL A 629 7.68 27.52 -16.27
C VAL A 629 8.14 27.29 -17.70
N CYS A 630 8.44 26.02 -18.01
CA CYS A 630 8.86 25.60 -19.34
C CYS A 630 7.96 24.46 -19.83
N ALA A 631 7.53 24.53 -21.09
CA ALA A 631 6.75 23.49 -21.71
C ALA A 631 7.24 23.26 -23.16
N ARG A 632 7.34 22.01 -23.57
CA ARG A 632 7.74 21.62 -24.93
C ARG A 632 9.02 22.31 -25.42
N GLY A 633 10.02 22.43 -24.53
CA GLY A 633 11.31 23.06 -24.84
C GLY A 633 11.31 24.60 -24.90
N ARG A 634 10.21 25.24 -24.54
CA ARG A 634 10.10 26.71 -24.45
C ARG A 634 9.79 27.13 -23.02
N CYS A 635 10.49 28.14 -22.51
CA CYS A 635 10.20 28.74 -21.21
C CYS A 635 9.41 30.03 -21.38
N LEU A 636 8.41 30.22 -20.52
CA LEU A 636 7.72 31.48 -20.37
C LEU A 636 8.61 32.49 -19.62
N PRO A 637 8.34 33.80 -19.70
CA PRO A 637 9.03 34.79 -18.86
C PRO A 637 8.95 34.40 -17.39
N PRO A 638 10.04 34.52 -16.62
CA PRO A 638 10.03 34.22 -15.20
C PRO A 638 9.10 35.18 -14.44
N THR A 639 8.52 34.70 -13.35
CA THR A 639 7.59 35.53 -12.55
C THR A 639 7.87 35.46 -11.06
N HIS A 640 7.53 36.53 -10.36
CA HIS A 640 7.53 36.65 -8.89
C HIS A 640 6.10 36.62 -8.33
N ALA A 641 5.08 36.69 -9.17
CA ALA A 641 3.68 36.80 -8.80
C ALA A 641 3.00 35.41 -8.82
N PRO A 642 2.39 34.98 -7.71
CA PRO A 642 1.70 33.68 -7.64
C PRO A 642 0.59 33.54 -8.69
N GLU A 643 -0.22 34.56 -8.92
CA GLU A 643 -1.29 34.57 -9.93
C GLU A 643 -0.76 34.41 -11.36
N ALA A 644 0.38 35.03 -11.66
CA ALA A 644 1.04 34.85 -12.95
C ALA A 644 1.61 33.44 -13.13
N LEU A 645 2.12 32.85 -12.06
CA LEU A 645 2.55 31.45 -12.05
C LEU A 645 1.36 30.52 -12.32
N ARG A 646 0.24 30.72 -11.65
CA ARG A 646 -1.00 29.95 -11.88
C ARG A 646 -1.43 30.01 -13.34
N ALA A 647 -1.45 31.20 -13.93
CA ALA A 647 -1.79 31.40 -15.34
C ALA A 647 -0.79 30.69 -16.27
N ALA A 648 0.50 30.77 -15.97
CA ALA A 648 1.56 30.10 -16.74
C ALA A 648 1.44 28.55 -16.69
N LEU A 649 1.10 28.01 -15.53
CA LEU A 649 0.88 26.56 -15.37
C LEU A 649 -0.35 26.11 -16.17
N ALA A 650 -1.45 26.87 -16.16
CA ALA A 650 -2.63 26.58 -16.95
C ALA A 650 -2.34 26.64 -18.45
N ALA A 651 -1.59 27.64 -18.91
CA ALA A 651 -1.18 27.79 -20.31
C ALA A 651 -0.24 26.65 -20.76
N GLY A 652 0.66 26.20 -19.91
CA GLY A 652 1.59 25.09 -20.19
C GLY A 652 0.89 23.76 -20.43
N LEU A 653 -0.31 23.57 -19.89
CA LEU A 653 -1.15 22.40 -20.12
C LEU A 653 -2.05 22.51 -21.36
N GLY A 654 -2.07 23.66 -22.06
CA GLY A 654 -3.00 23.91 -23.15
C GLY A 654 -4.45 24.10 -22.68
N VAL A 655 -4.67 24.29 -21.40
CA VAL A 655 -5.97 24.65 -20.83
C VAL A 655 -6.09 26.16 -20.87
N SER A 656 -6.98 26.70 -21.71
CA SER A 656 -7.33 28.14 -21.60
C SER A 656 -7.77 28.44 -20.17
N PRO A 657 -7.25 29.49 -19.52
CA PRO A 657 -7.78 29.94 -18.25
C PRO A 657 -9.27 30.20 -18.44
N ALA A 658 -10.11 29.59 -17.62
CA ALA A 658 -11.51 29.95 -17.58
C ALA A 658 -11.57 31.46 -17.32
N VAL A 659 -12.01 32.21 -18.30
CA VAL A 659 -12.28 33.63 -18.17
C VAL A 659 -13.32 33.75 -17.07
N GLY A 660 -12.86 34.13 -15.87
CA GLY A 660 -13.75 34.51 -14.80
C GLY A 660 -14.63 35.64 -15.33
N ARG A 661 -15.90 35.39 -15.51
CA ARG A 661 -16.87 36.46 -15.67
C ARG A 661 -16.85 37.25 -14.35
N ALA A 662 -16.28 38.43 -14.44
CA ALA A 662 -16.69 39.50 -13.57
C ALA A 662 -18.16 39.77 -13.91
N ASP A 663 -19.04 39.56 -12.93
CA ASP A 663 -20.24 40.34 -12.65
C ASP A 663 -20.65 40.04 -11.20
#